data_a994c70eb656c0c858d03c7366c744b7
#
_entry.id   a994c70eb656c0c858d03c7366c744b7
#
_cell.length_a   1.000
_cell.length_b   1.000
_cell.length_c   1.000
_cell.angle_alpha   90.00
_cell.angle_beta   90.00
_cell.angle_gamma   90.00
#
_symmetry.space_group_name_H-M   'P 1'
#
loop_
_entity.id
_entity.type
_entity.pdbx_description
1 polymer ?
#
loop_
_entity_poly.entity_id
_entity_poly.type
_entity_poly.pdbx_seq_one_letter_code
_entity_poly.pdbx_strand_id
1 'polypeptide(L)'
;MSVFNYQKDQQGIVTITMDMTGPVNAMNAEYKVAMHDAVNRLEQEQGLVGVILASAKRVFFAGADLKDLVGATPDHAEDIYRDTQRIKHDMRRLEKLPVPVVAAINGAALGGGYELSLACNRRIAVNHRAVKIGLPECSLGLFPAGGGIVRLTHLIGVQAALDIILGSKQMTPEKALAVGMIDQLVETLDDLIPAAKRWLIDVESQADAARQPWDRKGHKVAGGGINTPKNAQYAAVAPTMLHQKTRGLLPNATAAMDIAFQASMLDVDTALRIESREFVKVVTGAVAKNMITTFFFQLNQINAGASRPQGVAKNPTRKLGVLGAGMMGQGIAYVAAMAGIQVVLKDMTLAAAEKGKAYTIALLAKQTSRGRLDAAKAEVIADLIKPTICDTDLAGCDLIIEAVFENIALKNTITQSTEQYLSDDGHWGSNTSTLPITQLAEASAKPENFIGIHFFSPVDKMPLIEIIAGEKTSDATLAKAFDFAQQIGKTPIVVNDSLGFFTSRTFSTYLDEGAKLLVEGVHPVKIENLAKATGMAVGPLQVQDETSLELSRKVSETWAAMGIVDKWGDGETQRRMIKDMITDNGRGGRHHGGGYYDYHADGSKSIWPGLFELYYDDSVEVVDRDIQDRLMFRQVIETLKCYQTGVLRSVADGNIGSIMGIGAPAHTGGFIQFVNSYGFSAFIQRCDELSAAYGARFNCPEIVKQRAASGELFA
;
A
#
# COMPACT_ATOMS: atom_id res chain seq x y z
N MET A 1 -21.43 -23.80 23.41
CA MET A 1 -20.75 -23.00 24.46
C MET A 1 -20.61 -21.60 23.93
N SER A 2 -20.78 -20.57 24.76
CA SER A 2 -20.59 -19.18 24.33
C SER A 2 -19.09 -18.97 23.99
N VAL A 3 -18.81 -18.28 22.90
CA VAL A 3 -17.45 -17.89 22.48
C VAL A 3 -16.85 -16.80 23.37
N PHE A 4 -17.61 -16.30 24.32
CA PHE A 4 -17.15 -15.43 25.40
C PHE A 4 -17.20 -16.21 26.71
N ASN A 5 -16.03 -16.55 27.25
CA ASN A 5 -15.94 -17.20 28.56
C ASN A 5 -16.11 -16.15 29.66
N TYR A 6 -17.18 -16.29 30.43
CA TYR A 6 -17.58 -15.35 31.49
C TYR A 6 -17.26 -15.92 32.85
N GLN A 7 -16.34 -15.34 33.57
CA GLN A 7 -15.89 -15.78 34.90
C GLN A 7 -15.95 -14.63 35.90
N LYS A 8 -16.66 -14.81 37.01
CA LYS A 8 -16.69 -13.89 38.15
C LYS A 8 -15.83 -14.45 39.27
N ASP A 9 -14.93 -13.63 39.80
CA ASP A 9 -14.10 -14.01 40.95
C ASP A 9 -14.73 -13.62 42.31
N GLN A 10 -14.03 -13.99 43.39
CA GLN A 10 -14.50 -13.71 44.76
C GLN A 10 -14.52 -12.22 45.12
N GLN A 11 -13.82 -11.38 44.35
CA GLN A 11 -13.79 -9.92 44.54
C GLN A 11 -14.90 -9.22 43.76
N GLY A 12 -15.77 -9.97 43.06
CA GLY A 12 -16.85 -9.41 42.27
C GLY A 12 -16.40 -8.91 40.88
N ILE A 13 -15.18 -9.20 40.48
CA ILE A 13 -14.67 -8.81 39.15
C ILE A 13 -15.02 -9.88 38.11
N VAL A 14 -15.68 -9.47 37.05
CA VAL A 14 -15.98 -10.34 35.90
C VAL A 14 -14.89 -10.23 34.84
N THR A 15 -14.31 -11.35 34.47
CA THR A 15 -13.43 -11.45 33.29
C THR A 15 -14.17 -12.12 32.16
N ILE A 16 -14.33 -11.41 31.03
CA ILE A 16 -14.86 -11.92 29.77
C ILE A 16 -13.68 -12.20 28.86
N THR A 17 -13.38 -13.49 28.64
CA THR A 17 -12.31 -13.91 27.73
C THR A 17 -12.91 -14.28 26.38
N MET A 18 -12.61 -13.49 25.36
CA MET A 18 -13.07 -13.70 23.98
C MET A 18 -12.26 -14.82 23.34
N ASP A 19 -12.96 -15.88 22.89
CA ASP A 19 -12.38 -17.06 22.21
C ASP A 19 -13.28 -17.48 21.04
N MET A 20 -13.37 -16.59 20.06
CA MET A 20 -14.22 -16.77 18.88
C MET A 20 -13.70 -17.85 17.94
N THR A 21 -14.57 -18.34 17.07
CA THR A 21 -14.21 -19.32 16.06
C THR A 21 -13.14 -18.77 15.12
N GLY A 22 -12.12 -19.58 14.83
CA GLY A 22 -11.00 -19.19 13.97
C GLY A 22 -9.79 -18.61 14.71
N PRO A 23 -8.81 -18.08 13.97
CA PRO A 23 -7.50 -17.70 14.53
C PRO A 23 -7.53 -16.36 15.30
N VAL A 24 -8.55 -15.54 15.11
CA VAL A 24 -8.67 -14.19 15.68
C VAL A 24 -10.09 -13.91 16.13
N ASN A 25 -10.26 -12.98 17.07
CA ASN A 25 -11.54 -12.36 17.37
C ASN A 25 -11.84 -11.27 16.34
N ALA A 26 -13.08 -11.19 15.83
CA ALA A 26 -13.50 -10.19 14.83
C ALA A 26 -14.97 -9.79 15.01
N MET A 27 -15.34 -8.59 14.60
CA MET A 27 -16.74 -8.12 14.61
C MET A 27 -17.54 -8.76 13.46
N ASN A 28 -18.00 -9.97 13.69
CA ASN A 28 -18.85 -10.76 12.80
C ASN A 28 -20.20 -11.08 13.48
N ALA A 29 -21.01 -11.95 12.87
CA ALA A 29 -22.30 -12.37 13.43
C ALA A 29 -22.16 -13.02 14.82
N GLU A 30 -21.10 -13.84 15.02
CA GLU A 30 -20.82 -14.52 16.30
C GLU A 30 -20.53 -13.50 17.42
N TYR A 31 -19.75 -12.46 17.12
CA TYR A 31 -19.46 -11.36 18.05
C TYR A 31 -20.74 -10.62 18.44
N LYS A 32 -21.61 -10.28 17.48
CA LYS A 32 -22.86 -9.53 17.74
C LYS A 32 -23.73 -10.24 18.77
N VAL A 33 -23.85 -11.56 18.66
CA VAL A 33 -24.64 -12.37 19.61
C VAL A 33 -23.93 -12.45 20.96
N ALA A 34 -22.66 -12.81 20.97
CA ALA A 34 -21.91 -13.03 22.19
C ALA A 34 -21.76 -11.75 23.03
N MET A 35 -21.55 -10.59 22.38
CA MET A 35 -21.46 -9.30 23.08
C MET A 35 -22.80 -8.88 23.65
N HIS A 36 -23.89 -9.04 22.90
CA HIS A 36 -25.22 -8.73 23.38
C HIS A 36 -25.60 -9.55 24.63
N ASP A 37 -25.33 -10.88 24.59
CA ASP A 37 -25.59 -11.77 25.71
C ASP A 37 -24.70 -11.45 26.93
N ALA A 38 -23.43 -11.13 26.68
CA ALA A 38 -22.50 -10.73 27.73
C ALA A 38 -22.94 -9.45 28.43
N VAL A 39 -23.35 -8.43 27.69
CA VAL A 39 -23.83 -7.16 28.24
C VAL A 39 -25.16 -7.36 29.01
N ASN A 40 -26.12 -8.14 28.47
CA ASN A 40 -27.35 -8.50 29.16
C ASN A 40 -27.07 -9.15 30.53
N ARG A 41 -26.05 -10.05 30.58
CA ARG A 41 -25.66 -10.72 31.80
C ARG A 41 -24.99 -9.76 32.80
N LEU A 42 -24.09 -8.88 32.32
CA LEU A 42 -23.43 -7.89 33.15
C LEU A 42 -24.40 -6.93 33.82
N GLU A 43 -25.44 -6.47 33.11
CA GLU A 43 -26.46 -5.57 33.65
C GLU A 43 -27.29 -6.20 34.78
N GLN A 44 -27.37 -7.54 34.83
CA GLN A 44 -28.11 -8.30 35.84
C GLN A 44 -27.21 -8.86 36.94
N GLU A 45 -25.86 -8.73 36.81
CA GLU A 45 -24.89 -9.37 37.69
C GLU A 45 -24.88 -8.68 39.05
N GLN A 46 -25.20 -9.40 40.13
CA GLN A 46 -25.22 -8.88 41.49
C GLN A 46 -23.79 -8.79 42.08
N GLY A 47 -23.49 -7.74 42.82
CA GLY A 47 -22.18 -7.56 43.47
C GLY A 47 -21.03 -7.47 42.42
N LEU A 48 -21.30 -6.83 41.28
CA LEU A 48 -20.30 -6.53 40.28
C LEU A 48 -19.45 -5.35 40.73
N VAL A 49 -18.11 -5.50 40.76
CA VAL A 49 -17.13 -4.47 41.12
C VAL A 49 -16.45 -3.90 39.88
N GLY A 50 -16.24 -4.73 38.85
CA GLY A 50 -15.62 -4.29 37.63
C GLY A 50 -15.61 -5.38 36.57
N VAL A 51 -15.28 -5.01 35.32
CA VAL A 51 -15.25 -5.92 34.18
C VAL A 51 -13.88 -5.85 33.49
N ILE A 52 -13.34 -6.99 33.07
CA ILE A 52 -12.13 -7.10 32.26
C ILE A 52 -12.51 -7.77 30.96
N LEU A 53 -12.25 -7.13 29.83
CA LEU A 53 -12.29 -7.73 28.50
C LEU A 53 -10.89 -8.25 28.14
N ALA A 54 -10.75 -9.55 27.91
CA ALA A 54 -9.51 -10.24 27.57
C ALA A 54 -9.69 -11.10 26.33
N SER A 55 -8.60 -11.58 25.75
CA SER A 55 -8.58 -12.46 24.57
C SER A 55 -7.80 -13.74 24.85
N ALA A 56 -8.34 -14.87 24.44
CA ALA A 56 -7.64 -16.17 24.40
C ALA A 56 -6.73 -16.32 23.16
N LYS A 57 -6.84 -15.43 22.19
CA LYS A 57 -6.07 -15.45 20.94
C LYS A 57 -4.72 -14.71 21.10
N ARG A 58 -3.81 -14.91 20.15
CA ARG A 58 -2.53 -14.16 20.10
C ARG A 58 -2.72 -12.66 19.85
N VAL A 59 -3.85 -12.27 19.26
CA VAL A 59 -4.25 -10.88 19.07
C VAL A 59 -5.40 -10.55 20.03
N PHE A 60 -5.52 -9.29 20.42
CA PHE A 60 -6.65 -8.88 21.23
C PHE A 60 -7.94 -8.96 20.39
N PHE A 61 -7.95 -8.26 19.23
CA PHE A 61 -9.09 -8.26 18.34
C PHE A 61 -8.69 -7.67 16.96
N ALA A 62 -9.08 -8.33 15.86
CA ALA A 62 -8.56 -8.02 14.51
C ALA A 62 -9.42 -7.07 13.65
N GLY A 63 -10.54 -6.56 14.18
CA GLY A 63 -11.42 -5.64 13.45
C GLY A 63 -12.68 -6.31 12.90
N ALA A 64 -13.28 -5.71 11.85
CA ALA A 64 -14.51 -6.22 11.22
C ALA A 64 -14.21 -7.37 10.24
N ASP A 65 -15.23 -8.22 9.96
CA ASP A 65 -15.14 -9.19 8.88
C ASP A 65 -15.38 -8.49 7.54
N LEU A 66 -14.32 -8.37 6.76
CA LEU A 66 -14.35 -7.67 5.47
C LEU A 66 -15.07 -8.48 4.37
N LYS A 67 -15.32 -9.79 4.57
CA LYS A 67 -16.10 -10.60 3.63
C LYS A 67 -17.56 -10.13 3.57
N ASP A 68 -18.13 -9.78 4.73
CA ASP A 68 -19.49 -9.26 4.80
C ASP A 68 -19.59 -7.87 4.14
N LEU A 69 -18.52 -7.05 4.29
CA LEU A 69 -18.50 -5.67 3.83
C LEU A 69 -18.28 -5.53 2.32
N VAL A 70 -17.48 -6.39 1.71
CA VAL A 70 -17.20 -6.31 0.25
C VAL A 70 -18.45 -6.61 -0.59
N GLY A 71 -19.38 -7.40 -0.08
CA GLY A 71 -20.66 -7.72 -0.72
C GLY A 71 -21.77 -6.66 -0.53
N ALA A 72 -21.52 -5.60 0.25
CA ALA A 72 -22.54 -4.59 0.57
C ALA A 72 -23.01 -3.84 -0.68
N THR A 73 -24.32 -3.69 -0.87
CA THR A 73 -24.93 -2.92 -1.96
C THR A 73 -25.86 -1.85 -1.38
N PRO A 74 -26.28 -0.85 -2.16
CA PRO A 74 -27.28 0.12 -1.71
C PRO A 74 -28.59 -0.50 -1.21
N ASP A 75 -28.98 -1.68 -1.74
CA ASP A 75 -30.19 -2.40 -1.30
C ASP A 75 -30.07 -2.91 0.14
N HIS A 76 -28.86 -3.10 0.64
CA HIS A 76 -28.57 -3.51 2.02
C HIS A 76 -28.45 -2.31 3.00
N ALA A 77 -28.68 -1.08 2.57
CA ALA A 77 -28.38 0.14 3.33
C ALA A 77 -29.06 0.17 4.71
N GLU A 78 -30.35 -0.23 4.79
CA GLU A 78 -31.09 -0.24 6.05
C GLU A 78 -30.56 -1.30 7.02
N ASP A 79 -30.25 -2.48 6.53
CA ASP A 79 -29.74 -3.59 7.35
C ASP A 79 -28.34 -3.27 7.88
N ILE A 80 -27.47 -2.69 7.04
CA ILE A 80 -26.12 -2.24 7.45
C ILE A 80 -26.22 -1.15 8.53
N TYR A 81 -27.12 -0.17 8.35
CA TYR A 81 -27.34 0.86 9.35
C TYR A 81 -27.80 0.26 10.67
N ARG A 82 -28.80 -0.61 10.64
CA ARG A 82 -29.38 -1.29 11.83
C ARG A 82 -28.32 -2.12 12.56
N ASP A 83 -27.53 -2.90 11.82
CA ASP A 83 -26.45 -3.71 12.35
C ASP A 83 -25.35 -2.89 13.02
N THR A 84 -24.93 -1.81 12.35
CA THR A 84 -23.93 -0.88 12.90
C THR A 84 -24.44 -0.19 14.17
N GLN A 85 -25.71 0.21 14.19
CA GLN A 85 -26.35 0.78 15.38
C GLN A 85 -26.43 -0.23 16.53
N ARG A 86 -26.74 -1.51 16.25
CA ARG A 86 -26.78 -2.57 17.27
C ARG A 86 -25.42 -2.78 17.93
N ILE A 87 -24.35 -2.87 17.14
CA ILE A 87 -22.97 -2.98 17.67
C ILE A 87 -22.66 -1.80 18.59
N LYS A 88 -22.94 -0.58 18.15
CA LYS A 88 -22.70 0.63 18.95
C LYS A 88 -23.56 0.70 20.19
N HIS A 89 -24.80 0.23 20.10
CA HIS A 89 -25.73 0.19 21.25
C HIS A 89 -25.17 -0.71 22.38
N ASP A 90 -24.71 -1.92 22.03
CA ASP A 90 -24.15 -2.81 23.04
C ASP A 90 -22.82 -2.27 23.62
N MET A 91 -21.99 -1.62 22.80
CA MET A 91 -20.81 -0.89 23.33
C MET A 91 -21.21 0.28 24.24
N ARG A 92 -22.27 1.02 23.92
CA ARG A 92 -22.76 2.12 24.78
C ARG A 92 -23.36 1.60 26.08
N ARG A 93 -24.03 0.45 26.09
CA ARG A 93 -24.48 -0.23 27.30
C ARG A 93 -23.30 -0.64 28.18
N LEU A 94 -22.25 -1.20 27.57
CA LEU A 94 -20.98 -1.51 28.26
C LEU A 94 -20.36 -0.27 28.92
N GLU A 95 -20.31 0.85 28.20
CA GLU A 95 -19.81 2.15 28.71
C GLU A 95 -20.65 2.73 29.87
N LYS A 96 -21.94 2.41 29.90
CA LYS A 96 -22.90 2.91 30.89
C LYS A 96 -23.11 1.96 32.08
N LEU A 97 -22.35 0.88 32.17
CA LEU A 97 -22.37 0.03 33.37
C LEU A 97 -22.05 0.84 34.63
N PRO A 98 -22.62 0.49 35.76
CA PRO A 98 -22.36 1.18 37.03
C PRO A 98 -20.94 0.93 37.58
N VAL A 99 -20.17 0.08 36.95
CA VAL A 99 -18.80 -0.33 37.30
C VAL A 99 -17.83 -0.09 36.15
N PRO A 100 -16.54 0.14 36.44
CA PRO A 100 -15.56 0.37 35.35
C PRO A 100 -15.23 -0.90 34.58
N VAL A 101 -14.92 -0.72 33.29
CA VAL A 101 -14.51 -1.76 32.32
C VAL A 101 -13.08 -1.52 31.89
N VAL A 102 -12.26 -2.58 31.89
CA VAL A 102 -10.85 -2.55 31.46
C VAL A 102 -10.67 -3.42 30.21
N ALA A 103 -10.04 -2.87 29.17
CA ALA A 103 -9.51 -3.65 28.05
C ALA A 103 -8.10 -4.13 28.38
N ALA A 104 -7.92 -5.45 28.48
CA ALA A 104 -6.64 -6.13 28.72
C ALA A 104 -6.01 -6.55 27.38
N ILE A 105 -5.22 -5.66 26.78
CA ILE A 105 -4.72 -5.77 25.41
C ILE A 105 -3.44 -6.61 25.38
N ASN A 106 -3.58 -7.89 25.03
CA ASN A 106 -2.49 -8.88 24.97
C ASN A 106 -1.77 -8.93 23.63
N GLY A 107 -2.34 -8.35 22.58
CA GLY A 107 -1.86 -8.43 21.20
C GLY A 107 -2.39 -7.27 20.35
N ALA A 108 -2.41 -7.43 19.04
CA ALA A 108 -2.94 -6.40 18.14
C ALA A 108 -4.41 -6.08 18.46
N ALA A 109 -4.72 -4.79 18.64
CA ALA A 109 -6.04 -4.21 18.80
C ALA A 109 -6.25 -3.22 17.63
N LEU A 110 -6.80 -3.70 16.53
CA LEU A 110 -6.91 -2.95 15.27
C LEU A 110 -8.36 -2.80 14.85
N GLY A 111 -8.69 -1.63 14.27
CA GLY A 111 -10.04 -1.35 13.79
C GLY A 111 -11.08 -1.56 14.88
N GLY A 112 -12.11 -2.34 14.61
CA GLY A 112 -13.15 -2.68 15.58
C GLY A 112 -12.62 -3.18 16.91
N GLY A 113 -11.43 -3.80 16.97
CA GLY A 113 -10.80 -4.22 18.21
C GLY A 113 -10.33 -3.04 19.06
N TYR A 114 -9.81 -2.00 18.44
CA TYR A 114 -9.49 -0.79 19.16
C TYR A 114 -10.74 0.05 19.48
N GLU A 115 -11.78 0.01 18.62
CA GLU A 115 -13.08 0.61 18.91
C GLU A 115 -13.74 0.02 20.16
N LEU A 116 -13.67 -1.31 20.32
CA LEU A 116 -14.09 -1.99 21.55
C LEU A 116 -13.24 -1.56 22.76
N SER A 117 -11.93 -1.41 22.57
CA SER A 117 -11.05 -0.91 23.63
C SER A 117 -11.37 0.54 24.03
N LEU A 118 -11.78 1.38 23.07
CA LEU A 118 -12.22 2.77 23.33
C LEU A 118 -13.54 2.83 24.09
N ALA A 119 -14.39 1.80 23.98
CA ALA A 119 -15.61 1.68 24.80
C ALA A 119 -15.33 1.25 26.25
N CYS A 120 -14.09 0.89 26.60
CA CYS A 120 -13.69 0.58 27.97
C CYS A 120 -13.20 1.85 28.70
N ASN A 121 -13.35 1.88 30.04
CA ASN A 121 -12.90 3.01 30.86
C ASN A 121 -11.37 3.11 30.93
N ARG A 122 -10.68 1.97 30.83
CA ARG A 122 -9.22 1.88 30.84
C ARG A 122 -8.70 0.86 29.85
N ARG A 123 -7.56 1.16 29.23
CA ARG A 123 -6.85 0.34 28.24
C ARG A 123 -5.46 0.04 28.79
N ILE A 124 -5.20 -1.22 29.13
CA ILE A 124 -3.89 -1.69 29.60
C ILE A 124 -3.32 -2.61 28.53
N ALA A 125 -2.10 -2.36 28.08
CA ALA A 125 -1.47 -3.15 27.03
C ALA A 125 -0.12 -3.72 27.45
N VAL A 126 0.24 -4.88 26.88
CA VAL A 126 1.57 -5.46 27.05
C VAL A 126 2.57 -4.68 26.19
N ASN A 127 3.71 -4.34 26.76
CA ASN A 127 4.81 -3.67 26.09
C ASN A 127 5.61 -4.67 25.23
N HIS A 128 5.05 -5.06 24.09
CA HIS A 128 5.70 -5.99 23.19
C HIS A 128 5.55 -5.54 21.72
N ARG A 129 6.60 -5.75 20.92
CA ARG A 129 6.65 -5.31 19.51
C ARG A 129 5.53 -5.85 18.60
N ALA A 130 4.96 -7.00 18.94
CA ALA A 130 3.84 -7.59 18.23
C ALA A 130 2.50 -6.91 18.51
N VAL A 131 2.38 -6.16 19.60
CA VAL A 131 1.18 -5.38 19.91
C VAL A 131 1.15 -4.16 19.00
N LYS A 132 0.02 -4.01 18.30
CA LYS A 132 -0.27 -2.87 17.44
C LYS A 132 -1.63 -2.32 17.81
N ILE A 133 -1.72 -1.00 17.91
CA ILE A 133 -2.94 -0.29 18.31
C ILE A 133 -3.26 0.75 17.24
N GLY A 134 -4.47 0.75 16.70
CA GLY A 134 -4.83 1.70 15.67
C GLY A 134 -6.15 1.44 14.95
N LEU A 135 -6.48 2.37 14.06
CA LEU A 135 -7.68 2.38 13.22
C LEU A 135 -7.27 2.44 11.74
N PRO A 136 -6.93 1.29 11.11
CA PRO A 136 -6.35 1.25 9.76
C PRO A 136 -7.38 1.27 8.62
N GLU A 137 -8.66 1.42 8.90
CA GLU A 137 -9.77 1.27 7.96
C GLU A 137 -9.66 2.18 6.73
N CYS A 138 -9.05 3.39 6.87
CA CYS A 138 -8.93 4.32 5.75
C CYS A 138 -8.04 3.79 4.62
N SER A 139 -7.10 2.89 4.92
CA SER A 139 -6.29 2.22 3.89
C SER A 139 -7.08 1.22 3.04
N LEU A 140 -8.29 0.86 3.46
CA LEU A 140 -9.20 -0.08 2.79
C LEU A 140 -10.41 0.62 2.16
N GLY A 141 -10.38 1.95 2.02
CA GLY A 141 -11.53 2.71 1.51
C GLY A 141 -12.71 2.81 2.48
N LEU A 142 -12.51 2.43 3.73
CA LEU A 142 -13.48 2.52 4.83
C LEU A 142 -13.05 3.59 5.83
N PHE A 143 -13.78 3.72 6.93
CA PHE A 143 -13.37 4.42 8.14
C PHE A 143 -13.87 3.66 9.38
N PRO A 144 -13.33 3.91 10.59
CA PRO A 144 -13.79 3.28 11.83
C PRO A 144 -15.27 3.59 12.09
N ALA A 145 -16.11 2.56 12.08
CA ALA A 145 -17.57 2.72 12.12
C ALA A 145 -18.25 2.15 13.36
N GLY A 146 -17.50 1.52 14.26
CA GLY A 146 -17.98 1.06 15.58
C GLY A 146 -17.93 2.15 16.66
N GLY A 147 -17.72 3.41 16.27
CA GLY A 147 -17.61 4.55 17.17
C GLY A 147 -16.18 5.04 17.38
N GLY A 148 -15.24 4.56 16.58
CA GLY A 148 -13.82 4.85 16.71
C GLY A 148 -13.47 6.32 16.42
N ILE A 149 -14.06 6.92 15.38
CA ILE A 149 -13.83 8.34 15.09
C ILE A 149 -14.35 9.21 16.23
N VAL A 150 -15.57 8.94 16.68
CA VAL A 150 -16.22 9.73 17.72
C VAL A 150 -15.43 9.64 19.03
N ARG A 151 -15.18 8.42 19.52
CA ARG A 151 -14.50 8.21 20.81
C ARG A 151 -13.05 8.70 20.79
N LEU A 152 -12.32 8.45 19.71
CA LEU A 152 -10.93 8.90 19.64
C LEU A 152 -10.85 10.43 19.55
N THR A 153 -11.77 11.09 18.85
CA THR A 153 -11.87 12.56 18.81
C THR A 153 -12.09 13.15 20.20
N HIS A 154 -12.99 12.55 20.99
CA HIS A 154 -13.23 12.99 22.37
C HIS A 154 -12.02 12.74 23.29
N LEU A 155 -11.28 11.65 23.06
CA LEU A 155 -10.18 11.21 23.93
C LEU A 155 -8.92 12.05 23.73
N ILE A 156 -8.48 12.23 22.47
CA ILE A 156 -7.19 12.86 22.15
C ILE A 156 -7.30 14.15 21.31
N GLY A 157 -8.51 14.55 20.95
CA GLY A 157 -8.79 15.77 20.18
C GLY A 157 -8.82 15.56 18.68
N VAL A 158 -9.46 16.52 17.98
CA VAL A 158 -9.78 16.44 16.54
C VAL A 158 -8.56 16.20 15.66
N GLN A 159 -7.53 17.03 15.82
CA GLN A 159 -6.36 16.99 14.95
C GLN A 159 -5.55 15.71 15.12
N ALA A 160 -5.31 15.29 16.38
CA ALA A 160 -4.57 14.06 16.68
C ALA A 160 -5.33 12.81 16.22
N ALA A 161 -6.65 12.78 16.44
CA ALA A 161 -7.50 11.69 15.96
C ALA A 161 -7.47 11.56 14.44
N LEU A 162 -7.65 12.67 13.70
CA LEU A 162 -7.61 12.67 12.24
C LEU A 162 -6.25 12.27 11.67
N ASP A 163 -5.14 12.69 12.31
CA ASP A 163 -3.79 12.28 11.90
C ASP A 163 -3.58 10.76 12.00
N ILE A 164 -4.20 10.12 13.00
CA ILE A 164 -4.16 8.66 13.17
C ILE A 164 -5.10 7.96 12.20
N ILE A 165 -6.34 8.41 12.09
CA ILE A 165 -7.40 7.77 11.29
C ILE A 165 -7.10 7.87 9.80
N LEU A 166 -6.89 9.10 9.28
CA LEU A 166 -6.60 9.34 7.86
C LEU A 166 -5.24 8.79 7.44
N GLY A 167 -4.30 8.70 8.37
CA GLY A 167 -3.00 8.07 8.17
C GLY A 167 -3.00 6.55 8.31
N SER A 168 -4.13 5.94 8.70
CA SER A 168 -4.23 4.50 9.00
C SER A 168 -3.09 4.00 9.90
N LYS A 169 -2.71 4.83 10.89
CA LYS A 169 -1.53 4.59 11.72
C LYS A 169 -1.74 3.44 12.69
N GLN A 170 -0.80 2.53 12.71
CA GLN A 170 -0.68 1.46 13.69
C GLN A 170 0.49 1.77 14.62
N MET A 171 0.21 1.99 15.90
CA MET A 171 1.20 2.41 16.87
C MET A 171 1.73 1.26 17.71
N THR A 172 3.00 1.36 18.13
CA THR A 172 3.54 0.51 19.20
C THR A 172 2.92 0.93 20.53
N PRO A 173 2.94 0.04 21.54
CA PRO A 173 2.35 0.37 22.86
C PRO A 173 2.88 1.66 23.47
N GLU A 174 4.20 1.90 23.41
CA GLU A 174 4.82 3.12 23.96
C GLU A 174 4.33 4.38 23.25
N LYS A 175 4.20 4.33 21.91
CA LYS A 175 3.69 5.47 21.14
C LYS A 175 2.20 5.70 21.40
N ALA A 176 1.42 4.64 21.53
CA ALA A 176 0.01 4.72 21.85
C ALA A 176 -0.21 5.33 23.27
N LEU A 177 0.62 4.95 24.23
CA LEU A 177 0.61 5.56 25.58
C LEU A 177 0.97 7.05 25.50
N ALA A 178 2.02 7.40 24.79
CA ALA A 178 2.51 8.78 24.69
C ALA A 178 1.48 9.74 24.08
N VAL A 179 0.60 9.27 23.19
CA VAL A 179 -0.46 10.08 22.57
C VAL A 179 -1.82 9.93 23.27
N GLY A 180 -1.92 9.14 24.33
CA GLY A 180 -3.16 8.97 25.11
C GLY A 180 -4.17 7.98 24.52
N MET A 181 -3.76 7.12 23.59
CA MET A 181 -4.61 6.04 23.04
C MET A 181 -4.81 4.90 24.03
N ILE A 182 -3.84 4.63 24.88
CA ILE A 182 -3.91 3.68 25.99
C ILE A 182 -3.48 4.35 27.30
N ASP A 183 -3.78 3.73 28.43
CA ASP A 183 -3.65 4.34 29.74
C ASP A 183 -2.49 3.76 30.56
N GLN A 184 -2.05 2.54 30.25
CA GLN A 184 -1.01 1.85 31.02
C GLN A 184 -0.31 0.77 30.19
N LEU A 185 0.99 0.57 30.48
CA LEU A 185 1.76 -0.57 29.99
C LEU A 185 2.08 -1.55 31.12
N VAL A 186 2.18 -2.82 30.76
CA VAL A 186 2.77 -3.89 31.57
C VAL A 186 3.85 -4.59 30.76
N GLU A 187 4.86 -5.15 31.42
CA GLU A 187 6.01 -5.74 30.73
C GLU A 187 5.72 -7.16 30.23
N THR A 188 4.89 -7.94 30.93
CA THR A 188 4.59 -9.32 30.56
C THR A 188 3.10 -9.58 30.40
N LEU A 189 2.75 -10.67 29.70
CA LEU A 189 1.37 -11.14 29.58
C LEU A 189 0.79 -11.54 30.94
N ASP A 190 1.61 -12.11 31.83
CA ASP A 190 1.18 -12.57 33.14
C ASP A 190 0.82 -11.39 34.06
N ASP A 191 1.38 -10.20 33.84
CA ASP A 191 1.06 -8.99 34.59
C ASP A 191 -0.24 -8.33 34.17
N LEU A 192 -0.79 -8.66 33.01
CA LEU A 192 -1.88 -7.92 32.35
C LEU A 192 -3.19 -7.99 33.16
N ILE A 193 -3.68 -9.19 33.46
CA ILE A 193 -4.90 -9.39 34.25
C ILE A 193 -4.72 -8.93 35.70
N PRO A 194 -3.61 -9.23 36.39
CA PRO A 194 -3.34 -8.66 37.72
C PRO A 194 -3.33 -7.13 37.76
N ALA A 195 -2.77 -6.45 36.75
CA ALA A 195 -2.78 -4.99 36.66
C ALA A 195 -4.20 -4.45 36.47
N ALA A 196 -5.01 -5.08 35.63
CA ALA A 196 -6.42 -4.72 35.47
C ALA A 196 -7.23 -4.87 36.76
N LYS A 197 -7.05 -5.98 37.48
CA LYS A 197 -7.72 -6.22 38.76
C LYS A 197 -7.30 -5.21 39.82
N ARG A 198 -6.00 -4.94 39.97
CA ARG A 198 -5.50 -3.92 40.91
C ARG A 198 -6.16 -2.58 40.64
N TRP A 199 -6.16 -2.12 39.39
CA TRP A 199 -6.77 -0.84 39.07
C TRP A 199 -8.28 -0.81 39.39
N LEU A 200 -9.04 -1.86 39.10
CA LEU A 200 -10.47 -1.94 39.40
C LEU A 200 -10.75 -1.82 40.91
N ILE A 201 -9.93 -2.46 41.74
CA ILE A 201 -10.03 -2.39 43.18
C ILE A 201 -9.66 -0.98 43.70
N ASP A 202 -8.57 -0.41 43.17
CA ASP A 202 -8.08 0.92 43.55
C ASP A 202 -9.09 2.05 43.30
N VAL A 203 -9.96 1.87 42.30
CA VAL A 203 -10.95 2.87 41.90
C VAL A 203 -12.38 2.53 42.31
N GLU A 204 -12.62 1.43 43.01
CA GLU A 204 -13.97 0.97 43.42
C GLU A 204 -14.80 2.05 44.11
N SER A 205 -14.17 2.85 44.97
CA SER A 205 -14.83 3.94 45.69
C SER A 205 -14.99 5.24 44.88
N GLN A 206 -14.46 5.30 43.66
CA GLN A 206 -14.44 6.51 42.83
C GLN A 206 -15.66 6.54 41.91
N ALA A 207 -16.68 7.34 42.24
CA ALA A 207 -17.94 7.40 41.47
C ALA A 207 -17.77 7.71 39.95
N ASP A 208 -16.69 8.41 39.54
CA ASP A 208 -16.43 8.75 38.15
C ASP A 208 -15.58 7.72 37.43
N ALA A 209 -15.06 6.68 38.08
CA ALA A 209 -14.25 5.66 37.44
C ALA A 209 -15.04 4.83 36.41
N ALA A 210 -16.32 4.60 36.63
CA ALA A 210 -17.25 3.91 35.75
C ALA A 210 -17.78 4.79 34.61
N ARG A 211 -17.55 6.10 34.64
CA ARG A 211 -18.06 7.02 33.61
C ARG A 211 -17.03 7.33 32.59
N GLN A 212 -17.40 7.17 31.32
CA GLN A 212 -16.57 7.63 30.22
C GLN A 212 -16.35 9.16 30.29
N PRO A 213 -15.21 9.70 29.83
CA PRO A 213 -14.96 11.14 29.86
C PRO A 213 -16.11 11.96 29.25
N TRP A 214 -16.66 11.51 28.14
CA TRP A 214 -17.76 12.18 27.39
C TRP A 214 -19.14 12.07 28.06
N ASP A 215 -19.32 11.18 29.02
CA ASP A 215 -20.55 11.07 29.81
C ASP A 215 -20.49 11.88 31.14
N ARG A 216 -19.36 12.52 31.41
CA ARG A 216 -19.19 13.38 32.61
C ARG A 216 -19.77 14.76 32.37
N LYS A 217 -20.42 15.32 33.38
CA LYS A 217 -20.97 16.69 33.28
C LYS A 217 -19.85 17.70 33.00
N GLY A 218 -20.05 18.52 31.96
CA GLY A 218 -19.09 19.57 31.58
C GLY A 218 -17.88 19.05 30.79
N HIS A 219 -17.93 17.81 30.29
CA HIS A 219 -16.88 17.29 29.39
C HIS A 219 -16.61 18.24 28.22
N LYS A 220 -15.35 18.38 27.90
CA LYS A 220 -14.86 19.07 26.68
C LYS A 220 -13.91 18.15 25.94
N VAL A 221 -14.06 18.10 24.63
CA VAL A 221 -13.12 17.40 23.76
C VAL A 221 -11.70 17.88 24.01
N ALA A 222 -10.73 16.98 24.04
CA ALA A 222 -9.34 17.32 24.25
C ALA A 222 -8.86 18.38 23.24
N GLY A 223 -8.32 19.49 23.72
CA GLY A 223 -7.96 20.67 22.92
C GLY A 223 -9.14 21.51 22.41
N GLY A 224 -10.39 21.17 22.80
CA GLY A 224 -11.61 21.86 22.41
C GLY A 224 -12.19 21.42 21.05
N GLY A 225 -13.45 21.80 20.81
CA GLY A 225 -14.12 21.56 19.52
C GLY A 225 -13.63 22.48 18.40
N ILE A 226 -14.13 22.26 17.18
CA ILE A 226 -13.77 23.09 16.00
C ILE A 226 -14.19 24.55 16.12
N ASN A 227 -15.06 24.91 17.07
CA ASN A 227 -15.46 26.28 17.40
C ASN A 227 -14.43 27.02 18.27
N THR A 228 -13.39 26.38 18.73
CA THR A 228 -12.29 27.07 19.45
C THR A 228 -11.32 27.72 18.45
N PRO A 229 -10.68 28.86 18.76
CA PRO A 229 -9.87 29.60 17.78
C PRO A 229 -8.82 28.75 17.07
N LYS A 230 -8.07 27.92 17.82
CA LYS A 230 -7.04 27.03 17.26
C LYS A 230 -7.60 25.99 16.31
N ASN A 231 -8.69 25.33 16.68
CA ASN A 231 -9.29 24.26 15.89
C ASN A 231 -10.16 24.83 14.74
N ALA A 232 -10.71 26.03 14.87
CA ALA A 232 -11.40 26.72 13.76
C ALA A 232 -10.44 27.00 12.59
N GLN A 233 -9.22 27.44 12.90
CA GLN A 233 -8.20 27.63 11.86
C GLN A 233 -7.84 26.29 11.18
N TYR A 234 -7.68 25.23 11.95
CA TYR A 234 -7.44 23.89 11.41
C TYR A 234 -8.60 23.42 10.52
N ALA A 235 -9.85 23.56 11.01
CA ALA A 235 -11.05 23.15 10.26
C ALA A 235 -11.21 23.92 8.93
N ALA A 236 -10.78 25.19 8.87
CA ALA A 236 -10.80 25.98 7.64
C ALA A 236 -9.80 25.47 6.57
N VAL A 237 -8.66 24.90 6.99
CA VAL A 237 -7.57 24.49 6.07
C VAL A 237 -7.60 22.99 5.77
N ALA A 238 -8.01 22.14 6.73
CA ALA A 238 -7.95 20.71 6.61
C ALA A 238 -8.69 20.11 5.39
N PRO A 239 -9.89 20.61 4.98
CA PRO A 239 -10.55 20.13 3.76
C PRO A 239 -9.71 20.34 2.51
N THR A 240 -9.08 21.50 2.38
CA THR A 240 -8.19 21.80 1.24
C THR A 240 -6.97 20.89 1.24
N MET A 241 -6.34 20.69 2.38
CA MET A 241 -5.20 19.76 2.51
C MET A 241 -5.59 18.32 2.18
N LEU A 242 -6.75 17.88 2.65
CA LEU A 242 -7.27 16.56 2.34
C LEU A 242 -7.57 16.43 0.83
N HIS A 243 -8.22 17.43 0.24
CA HIS A 243 -8.48 17.44 -1.20
C HIS A 243 -7.19 17.45 -2.03
N GLN A 244 -6.18 18.22 -1.66
CA GLN A 244 -4.86 18.19 -2.32
C GLN A 244 -4.23 16.79 -2.29
N LYS A 245 -4.39 16.05 -1.19
CA LYS A 245 -3.86 14.70 -1.01
C LYS A 245 -4.67 13.62 -1.73
N THR A 246 -6.00 13.73 -1.72
CA THR A 246 -6.91 12.68 -2.20
C THR A 246 -7.57 13.00 -3.53
N ARG A 247 -7.48 14.24 -4.00
CA ARG A 247 -8.20 14.75 -5.18
C ARG A 247 -9.73 14.56 -5.11
N GLY A 248 -10.28 14.36 -3.92
CA GLY A 248 -11.69 14.03 -3.74
C GLY A 248 -12.07 12.58 -4.07
N LEU A 249 -11.10 11.73 -4.41
CA LEU A 249 -11.31 10.36 -4.87
C LEU A 249 -11.49 9.34 -3.74
N LEU A 250 -11.33 9.76 -2.48
CA LEU A 250 -11.48 8.93 -1.29
C LEU A 250 -12.63 9.43 -0.42
N PRO A 251 -13.88 9.03 -0.69
CA PRO A 251 -15.06 9.48 0.06
C PRO A 251 -15.00 9.11 1.54
N ASN A 252 -14.38 8.00 1.88
CA ASN A 252 -14.14 7.57 3.25
C ASN A 252 -13.29 8.57 4.05
N ALA A 253 -12.26 9.15 3.44
CA ALA A 253 -11.39 10.13 4.09
C ALA A 253 -12.13 11.45 4.37
N THR A 254 -12.94 11.91 3.42
CA THR A 254 -13.79 13.10 3.59
C THR A 254 -14.83 12.87 4.68
N ALA A 255 -15.53 11.73 4.64
CA ALA A 255 -16.52 11.37 5.66
C ALA A 255 -15.89 11.27 7.08
N ALA A 256 -14.72 10.65 7.21
CA ALA A 256 -14.02 10.55 8.48
C ALA A 256 -13.67 11.93 9.07
N MET A 257 -13.22 12.86 8.23
CA MET A 257 -12.94 14.24 8.65
C MET A 257 -14.21 14.97 9.10
N ASP A 258 -15.28 14.87 8.32
CA ASP A 258 -16.56 15.52 8.64
C ASP A 258 -17.19 14.98 9.92
N ILE A 259 -17.10 13.66 10.15
CA ILE A 259 -17.57 13.02 11.38
C ILE A 259 -16.76 13.52 12.58
N ALA A 260 -15.43 13.60 12.49
CA ALA A 260 -14.59 14.08 13.59
C ALA A 260 -14.90 15.54 13.93
N PHE A 261 -15.16 16.39 12.94
CA PHE A 261 -15.58 17.78 13.13
C PHE A 261 -16.92 17.85 13.84
N GLN A 262 -17.93 17.10 13.39
CA GLN A 262 -19.25 17.07 14.00
C GLN A 262 -19.19 16.46 15.41
N ALA A 263 -18.45 15.37 15.63
CA ALA A 263 -18.28 14.75 16.93
C ALA A 263 -17.71 15.71 17.97
N SER A 264 -16.85 16.65 17.55
CA SER A 264 -16.28 17.65 18.47
C SER A 264 -17.28 18.69 18.98
N MET A 265 -18.48 18.74 18.37
CA MET A 265 -19.52 19.76 18.62
C MET A 265 -20.83 19.17 19.16
N LEU A 266 -21.04 17.88 18.98
CA LEU A 266 -22.29 17.18 19.31
C LEU A 266 -22.10 16.27 20.53
N ASP A 267 -23.22 15.84 21.11
CA ASP A 267 -23.19 14.74 22.06
C ASP A 267 -22.78 13.42 21.36
N VAL A 268 -22.17 12.51 22.13
CA VAL A 268 -21.63 11.26 21.59
C VAL A 268 -22.69 10.40 20.92
N ASP A 269 -23.88 10.28 21.50
CA ASP A 269 -24.92 9.42 20.95
C ASP A 269 -25.43 9.94 19.59
N THR A 270 -25.52 11.26 19.43
CA THR A 270 -25.83 11.90 18.14
C THR A 270 -24.69 11.71 17.13
N ALA A 271 -23.45 11.91 17.53
CA ALA A 271 -22.28 11.72 16.66
C ALA A 271 -22.14 10.26 16.19
N LEU A 272 -22.41 9.27 17.06
CA LEU A 272 -22.41 7.85 16.71
C LEU A 272 -23.48 7.50 15.65
N ARG A 273 -24.64 8.15 15.66
CA ARG A 273 -25.67 7.98 14.61
C ARG A 273 -25.21 8.55 13.26
N ILE A 274 -24.57 9.72 13.29
CA ILE A 274 -23.99 10.34 12.09
C ILE A 274 -22.94 9.42 11.48
N GLU A 275 -22.02 8.91 12.30
CA GLU A 275 -20.97 7.98 11.86
C GLU A 275 -21.55 6.73 11.17
N SER A 276 -22.64 6.14 11.71
CA SER A 276 -23.30 5.00 11.08
C SER A 276 -23.95 5.36 9.73
N ARG A 277 -24.59 6.52 9.64
CA ARG A 277 -25.21 7.00 8.40
C ARG A 277 -24.17 7.19 7.29
N GLU A 278 -23.05 7.82 7.61
CA GLU A 278 -21.98 8.04 6.64
C GLU A 278 -21.27 6.73 6.27
N PHE A 279 -21.18 5.77 7.21
CA PHE A 279 -20.61 4.46 6.93
C PHE A 279 -21.38 3.69 5.86
N VAL A 280 -22.71 3.71 5.92
CA VAL A 280 -23.56 3.07 4.90
C VAL A 280 -23.22 3.60 3.50
N LYS A 281 -23.08 4.92 3.34
CA LYS A 281 -22.75 5.53 2.03
C LYS A 281 -21.38 5.07 1.53
N VAL A 282 -20.41 4.95 2.43
CA VAL A 282 -19.03 4.58 2.07
C VAL A 282 -18.93 3.09 1.75
N VAL A 283 -19.48 2.21 2.59
CA VAL A 283 -19.33 0.75 2.44
C VAL A 283 -20.09 0.21 1.23
N THR A 284 -21.21 0.84 0.84
CA THR A 284 -21.97 0.46 -0.37
C THR A 284 -21.37 1.03 -1.65
N GLY A 285 -20.40 1.93 -1.55
CA GLY A 285 -19.73 2.56 -2.69
C GLY A 285 -18.66 1.68 -3.33
N ALA A 286 -18.35 1.96 -4.59
CA ALA A 286 -17.36 1.20 -5.38
C ALA A 286 -15.94 1.30 -4.80
N VAL A 287 -15.55 2.46 -4.25
CA VAL A 287 -14.18 2.68 -3.72
C VAL A 287 -13.86 1.71 -2.58
N ALA A 288 -14.78 1.53 -1.62
CA ALA A 288 -14.60 0.58 -0.53
C ALA A 288 -14.41 -0.86 -1.04
N LYS A 289 -15.28 -1.29 -1.96
CA LYS A 289 -15.21 -2.63 -2.57
C LYS A 289 -13.88 -2.86 -3.30
N ASN A 290 -13.47 -1.89 -4.12
CA ASN A 290 -12.23 -1.95 -4.86
C ASN A 290 -11.02 -2.08 -3.94
N MET A 291 -10.95 -1.21 -2.93
CA MET A 291 -9.82 -1.19 -2.01
C MET A 291 -9.79 -2.42 -1.09
N ILE A 292 -10.95 -2.89 -0.60
CA ILE A 292 -11.02 -4.13 0.19
C ILE A 292 -10.56 -5.33 -0.66
N THR A 293 -11.10 -5.46 -1.89
CA THR A 293 -10.73 -6.55 -2.79
C THR A 293 -9.23 -6.61 -3.00
N THR A 294 -8.62 -5.49 -3.30
CA THR A 294 -7.21 -5.45 -3.67
C THR A 294 -6.27 -5.43 -2.47
N PHE A 295 -6.46 -4.50 -1.53
CA PHE A 295 -5.51 -4.34 -0.41
C PHE A 295 -5.71 -5.30 0.75
N PHE A 296 -6.86 -5.98 0.81
CA PHE A 296 -7.05 -7.04 1.80
C PHE A 296 -7.03 -8.42 1.17
N PHE A 297 -7.94 -8.76 0.25
CA PHE A 297 -8.01 -10.13 -0.26
C PHE A 297 -6.84 -10.45 -1.19
N GLN A 298 -6.62 -9.69 -2.26
CA GLN A 298 -5.59 -9.99 -3.26
C GLN A 298 -4.17 -9.84 -2.69
N LEU A 299 -3.91 -8.79 -1.90
CA LEU A 299 -2.61 -8.62 -1.25
C LEU A 299 -2.30 -9.75 -0.26
N ASN A 300 -3.28 -10.18 0.53
CA ASN A 300 -3.11 -11.35 1.41
C ASN A 300 -2.90 -12.65 0.62
N GLN A 301 -3.58 -12.82 -0.51
CA GLN A 301 -3.39 -13.95 -1.40
C GLN A 301 -1.94 -14.00 -1.92
N ILE A 302 -1.40 -12.88 -2.40
CA ILE A 302 0.00 -12.77 -2.84
C ILE A 302 0.95 -13.06 -1.67
N ASN A 303 0.75 -12.43 -0.52
CA ASN A 303 1.61 -12.61 0.65
C ASN A 303 1.57 -14.06 1.20
N ALA A 304 0.46 -14.75 1.04
CA ALA A 304 0.34 -16.17 1.37
C ALA A 304 1.04 -17.10 0.34
N GLY A 305 1.53 -16.55 -0.76
CA GLY A 305 2.29 -17.31 -1.77
C GLY A 305 1.44 -17.95 -2.85
N ALA A 306 0.30 -17.36 -3.22
CA ALA A 306 -0.56 -17.92 -4.28
C ALA A 306 0.16 -18.06 -5.63
N SER A 307 1.05 -17.13 -5.96
CA SER A 307 1.86 -17.17 -7.19
C SER A 307 3.22 -17.88 -7.01
N ARG A 308 3.51 -18.41 -5.80
CA ARG A 308 4.70 -19.20 -5.52
C ARG A 308 4.47 -20.66 -5.89
N PRO A 309 5.39 -21.33 -6.59
CA PRO A 309 5.28 -22.77 -6.87
C PRO A 309 5.08 -23.60 -5.60
N GLN A 310 4.11 -24.51 -5.65
CA GLN A 310 3.79 -25.39 -4.54
C GLN A 310 4.81 -26.55 -4.45
N GLY A 311 4.99 -27.10 -3.24
CA GLY A 311 5.88 -28.25 -3.03
C GLY A 311 7.38 -27.93 -2.99
N VAL A 312 7.78 -26.70 -3.28
CA VAL A 312 9.18 -26.28 -3.18
C VAL A 312 9.45 -25.76 -1.76
N ALA A 313 10.46 -26.33 -1.10
CA ALA A 313 10.87 -25.92 0.24
C ALA A 313 11.35 -24.46 0.24
N LYS A 314 11.12 -23.75 1.35
CA LYS A 314 11.65 -22.38 1.51
C LYS A 314 13.17 -22.42 1.67
N ASN A 315 13.86 -21.64 0.84
CA ASN A 315 15.32 -21.50 0.87
C ASN A 315 15.70 -20.02 1.02
N PRO A 316 15.90 -19.50 2.25
CA PRO A 316 16.24 -18.11 2.46
C PRO A 316 17.61 -17.78 1.88
N THR A 317 17.73 -16.58 1.31
CA THR A 317 19.00 -16.06 0.80
C THR A 317 19.87 -15.62 1.97
N ARG A 318 21.11 -16.13 2.02
CA ARG A 318 22.10 -15.79 3.05
C ARG A 318 23.21 -14.91 2.53
N LYS A 319 23.64 -15.14 1.28
CA LYS A 319 24.69 -14.37 0.61
C LYS A 319 24.21 -13.98 -0.79
N LEU A 320 24.13 -12.67 -1.03
CA LEU A 320 23.69 -12.06 -2.28
C LEU A 320 24.88 -11.39 -2.99
N GLY A 321 25.07 -11.71 -4.27
CA GLY A 321 25.93 -10.94 -5.17
C GLY A 321 25.08 -9.87 -5.87
N VAL A 322 25.57 -8.64 -5.89
CA VAL A 322 24.96 -7.53 -6.65
C VAL A 322 26.01 -6.99 -7.63
N LEU A 323 25.72 -7.08 -8.91
CA LEU A 323 26.61 -6.64 -9.98
C LEU A 323 26.14 -5.29 -10.54
N GLY A 324 26.98 -4.27 -10.40
CA GLY A 324 26.65 -2.87 -10.62
C GLY A 324 26.24 -2.18 -9.32
N ALA A 325 27.01 -1.19 -8.88
CA ALA A 325 26.77 -0.40 -7.66
C ALA A 325 26.10 0.96 -7.97
N GLY A 326 25.49 1.09 -9.14
CA GLY A 326 24.71 2.26 -9.56
C GLY A 326 23.41 2.43 -8.77
N MET A 327 22.51 3.28 -9.27
CA MET A 327 21.25 3.65 -8.60
C MET A 327 20.42 2.45 -8.15
N MET A 328 20.30 1.39 -8.97
CA MET A 328 19.54 0.20 -8.62
C MET A 328 20.32 -0.71 -7.66
N GLY A 329 21.57 -1.05 -8.00
CA GLY A 329 22.37 -1.99 -7.19
C GLY A 329 22.65 -1.51 -5.78
N GLN A 330 22.93 -0.22 -5.57
CA GLN A 330 23.09 0.34 -4.21
C GLN A 330 21.80 0.20 -3.37
N GLY A 331 20.64 0.36 -4.01
CA GLY A 331 19.34 0.19 -3.34
C GLY A 331 19.01 -1.28 -3.04
N ILE A 332 19.35 -2.21 -3.97
CA ILE A 332 19.21 -3.66 -3.76
C ILE A 332 20.11 -4.10 -2.60
N ALA A 333 21.36 -3.66 -2.59
CA ALA A 333 22.29 -3.94 -1.49
C ALA A 333 21.77 -3.45 -0.13
N TYR A 334 21.20 -2.24 -0.09
CA TYR A 334 20.62 -1.68 1.13
C TYR A 334 19.46 -2.55 1.67
N VAL A 335 18.46 -2.87 0.85
CA VAL A 335 17.29 -3.63 1.34
C VAL A 335 17.65 -5.06 1.73
N ALA A 336 18.64 -5.68 1.05
CA ALA A 336 19.16 -6.99 1.41
C ALA A 336 19.92 -6.96 2.75
N ALA A 337 20.80 -5.98 2.98
CA ALA A 337 21.50 -5.82 4.24
C ALA A 337 20.54 -5.51 5.41
N MET A 338 19.51 -4.70 5.19
CA MET A 338 18.44 -4.45 6.17
C MET A 338 17.69 -5.74 6.57
N ALA A 339 17.62 -6.72 5.68
CA ALA A 339 17.05 -8.05 5.95
C ALA A 339 18.05 -9.05 6.57
N GLY A 340 19.28 -8.61 6.87
CA GLY A 340 20.32 -9.45 7.47
C GLY A 340 21.08 -10.33 6.48
N ILE A 341 21.00 -10.06 5.18
CA ILE A 341 21.67 -10.80 4.11
C ILE A 341 23.08 -10.25 3.92
N GLN A 342 24.09 -11.12 3.83
CA GLN A 342 25.43 -10.73 3.42
C GLN A 342 25.42 -10.33 1.94
N VAL A 343 25.99 -9.17 1.61
CA VAL A 343 25.99 -8.63 0.25
C VAL A 343 27.40 -8.41 -0.27
N VAL A 344 27.69 -8.97 -1.43
CA VAL A 344 28.89 -8.65 -2.21
C VAL A 344 28.47 -7.66 -3.28
N LEU A 345 28.85 -6.39 -3.11
CA LEU A 345 28.52 -5.31 -4.05
C LEU A 345 29.69 -5.07 -4.98
N LYS A 346 29.59 -5.57 -6.20
CA LYS A 346 30.67 -5.51 -7.20
C LYS A 346 30.38 -4.42 -8.25
N ASP A 347 31.43 -3.66 -8.58
CA ASP A 347 31.43 -2.75 -9.73
C ASP A 347 32.78 -2.82 -10.47
N MET A 348 32.91 -2.09 -11.58
CA MET A 348 34.14 -2.04 -12.37
C MET A 348 35.31 -1.35 -11.65
N THR A 349 35.01 -0.43 -10.75
CA THR A 349 36.02 0.25 -9.90
C THR A 349 35.63 0.14 -8.44
N LEU A 350 36.62 0.00 -7.56
CA LEU A 350 36.41 -0.03 -6.12
C LEU A 350 35.69 1.25 -5.63
N ALA A 351 36.04 2.39 -6.17
CA ALA A 351 35.41 3.67 -5.84
C ALA A 351 33.93 3.69 -6.15
N ALA A 352 33.49 3.06 -7.25
CA ALA A 352 32.06 2.93 -7.57
C ALA A 352 31.34 1.99 -6.58
N ALA A 353 31.96 0.85 -6.23
CA ALA A 353 31.42 -0.09 -5.26
C ALA A 353 31.32 0.54 -3.85
N GLU A 354 32.35 1.27 -3.42
CA GLU A 354 32.36 1.99 -2.15
C GLU A 354 31.31 3.12 -2.10
N LYS A 355 31.14 3.86 -3.21
CA LYS A 355 30.06 4.85 -3.35
C LYS A 355 28.69 4.22 -3.18
N GLY A 356 28.48 3.01 -3.74
CA GLY A 356 27.24 2.23 -3.54
C GLY A 356 27.02 1.86 -2.07
N LYS A 357 28.06 1.43 -1.34
CA LYS A 357 27.99 1.19 0.11
C LYS A 357 27.70 2.48 0.89
N ALA A 358 28.29 3.61 0.50
CA ALA A 358 28.08 4.91 1.15
C ALA A 358 26.60 5.35 1.10
N TYR A 359 25.85 4.98 0.07
CA TYR A 359 24.39 5.20 0.02
C TYR A 359 23.67 4.53 1.19
N THR A 360 24.01 3.26 1.49
CA THR A 360 23.47 2.54 2.64
C THR A 360 23.82 3.24 3.95
N ILE A 361 25.07 3.63 4.14
CA ILE A 361 25.53 4.35 5.35
C ILE A 361 24.73 5.64 5.56
N ALA A 362 24.49 6.42 4.49
CA ALA A 362 23.70 7.65 4.56
C ALA A 362 22.24 7.40 4.98
N LEU A 363 21.61 6.35 4.46
CA LEU A 363 20.24 5.99 4.84
C LEU A 363 20.16 5.52 6.29
N LEU A 364 21.11 4.71 6.75
CA LEU A 364 21.19 4.24 8.14
C LEU A 364 21.41 5.40 9.11
N ALA A 365 22.31 6.33 8.81
CA ALA A 365 22.55 7.54 9.59
C ALA A 365 21.27 8.40 9.72
N LYS A 366 20.51 8.53 8.64
CA LYS A 366 19.22 9.23 8.65
C LYS A 366 18.16 8.51 9.52
N GLN A 367 18.17 7.19 9.58
CA GLN A 367 17.26 6.44 10.47
C GLN A 367 17.68 6.59 11.94
N THR A 368 18.98 6.52 12.22
CA THR A 368 19.54 6.70 13.57
C THR A 368 19.26 8.11 14.11
N SER A 369 19.47 9.15 13.30
CA SER A 369 19.19 10.54 13.69
C SER A 369 17.70 10.80 14.01
N ARG A 370 16.81 9.96 13.48
CA ARG A 370 15.35 10.01 13.75
C ARG A 370 14.92 9.08 14.88
N GLY A 371 15.85 8.44 15.58
CA GLY A 371 15.55 7.49 16.65
C GLY A 371 14.83 6.22 16.19
N ARG A 372 14.92 5.86 14.88
CA ARG A 372 14.28 4.68 14.31
C ARG A 372 15.17 3.44 14.30
N LEU A 373 16.47 3.64 14.40
CA LEU A 373 17.49 2.58 14.42
C LEU A 373 18.56 2.94 15.45
N ASP A 374 19.03 1.94 16.19
CA ASP A 374 20.16 2.04 17.09
C ASP A 374 21.49 2.14 16.29
N ALA A 375 22.45 2.93 16.78
CA ALA A 375 23.70 3.17 16.09
C ALA A 375 24.56 1.90 15.93
N ALA A 376 24.63 1.04 16.95
CA ALA A 376 25.37 -0.22 16.88
C ALA A 376 24.75 -1.18 15.86
N LYS A 377 23.41 -1.22 15.78
CA LYS A 377 22.72 -2.00 14.74
C LYS A 377 22.95 -1.44 13.34
N ALA A 378 23.03 -0.12 13.20
CA ALA A 378 23.32 0.51 11.91
C ALA A 378 24.71 0.10 11.39
N GLU A 379 25.70 0.04 12.26
CA GLU A 379 27.07 -0.39 11.94
C GLU A 379 27.08 -1.87 11.49
N VAL A 380 26.44 -2.76 12.26
CA VAL A 380 26.31 -4.18 11.89
C VAL A 380 25.67 -4.34 10.51
N ILE A 381 24.62 -3.57 10.19
CA ILE A 381 23.97 -3.65 8.87
C ILE A 381 24.91 -3.14 7.76
N ALA A 382 25.64 -2.06 7.98
CA ALA A 382 26.60 -1.54 7.00
C ALA A 382 27.72 -2.53 6.70
N ASP A 383 28.17 -3.30 7.70
CA ASP A 383 29.22 -4.31 7.58
C ASP A 383 28.81 -5.55 6.81
N LEU A 384 27.50 -5.79 6.65
CA LEU A 384 27.01 -6.86 5.76
C LEU A 384 27.33 -6.61 4.28
N ILE A 385 27.65 -5.36 3.89
CA ILE A 385 27.95 -5.03 2.50
C ILE A 385 29.47 -4.95 2.28
N LYS A 386 29.99 -5.89 1.48
CA LYS A 386 31.38 -5.93 1.02
C LYS A 386 31.48 -5.31 -0.37
N PRO A 387 32.03 -4.09 -0.53
CA PRO A 387 32.36 -3.54 -1.84
C PRO A 387 33.57 -4.23 -2.44
N THR A 388 33.55 -4.55 -3.74
CA THR A 388 34.62 -5.27 -4.42
C THR A 388 34.68 -5.02 -5.92
N ILE A 389 35.84 -5.36 -6.53
CA ILE A 389 36.02 -5.48 -7.98
C ILE A 389 36.28 -6.94 -8.40
N CYS A 390 36.44 -7.84 -7.42
CA CYS A 390 36.87 -9.22 -7.67
C CYS A 390 35.67 -10.15 -7.82
N ASP A 391 35.63 -10.91 -8.93
CA ASP A 391 34.57 -11.91 -9.16
C ASP A 391 34.65 -13.05 -8.15
N THR A 392 35.84 -13.42 -7.68
CA THR A 392 36.04 -14.49 -6.67
C THR A 392 35.35 -14.22 -5.35
N ASP A 393 35.05 -12.97 -5.01
CA ASP A 393 34.29 -12.63 -3.79
C ASP A 393 32.83 -13.10 -3.85
N LEU A 394 32.31 -13.33 -5.05
CA LEU A 394 30.96 -13.86 -5.29
C LEU A 394 30.86 -15.35 -4.95
N ALA A 395 31.99 -16.06 -4.72
CA ALA A 395 31.99 -17.50 -4.44
C ALA A 395 31.02 -17.85 -3.30
N GLY A 396 30.11 -18.80 -3.58
CA GLY A 396 29.10 -19.29 -2.62
C GLY A 396 27.90 -18.35 -2.42
N CYS A 397 27.64 -17.40 -3.35
CA CYS A 397 26.39 -16.67 -3.35
C CYS A 397 25.20 -17.57 -3.67
N ASP A 398 24.14 -17.48 -2.84
CA ASP A 398 22.86 -18.18 -3.07
C ASP A 398 22.07 -17.58 -4.23
N LEU A 399 22.28 -16.29 -4.46
CA LEU A 399 21.64 -15.51 -5.50
C LEU A 399 22.63 -14.45 -5.98
N ILE A 400 22.74 -14.27 -7.28
CA ILE A 400 23.42 -13.12 -7.89
C ILE A 400 22.37 -12.32 -8.66
N ILE A 401 22.32 -11.00 -8.47
CA ILE A 401 21.45 -10.08 -9.22
C ILE A 401 22.32 -9.09 -9.97
N GLU A 402 22.22 -9.08 -11.31
CA GLU A 402 22.86 -8.05 -12.11
C GLU A 402 21.94 -6.82 -12.26
N ALA A 403 22.54 -5.65 -12.07
CA ALA A 403 21.90 -4.34 -12.18
C ALA A 403 22.82 -3.39 -13.00
N VAL A 404 23.38 -3.88 -14.07
CA VAL A 404 24.27 -3.16 -14.99
C VAL A 404 23.47 -2.48 -16.10
N PHE A 405 24.16 -1.78 -17.01
CA PHE A 405 23.50 -1.09 -18.13
C PHE A 405 22.68 -2.03 -19.01
N GLU A 406 21.59 -1.51 -19.58
CA GLU A 406 20.62 -2.23 -20.40
C GLU A 406 21.19 -2.54 -21.79
N ASN A 407 22.14 -3.48 -21.83
CA ASN A 407 22.82 -3.93 -23.04
C ASN A 407 22.99 -5.46 -23.00
N ILE A 408 22.41 -6.18 -23.99
CA ILE A 408 22.40 -7.63 -24.04
C ILE A 408 23.81 -8.23 -24.03
N ALA A 409 24.73 -7.70 -24.85
CA ALA A 409 26.11 -8.23 -24.93
C ALA A 409 26.85 -8.09 -23.60
N LEU A 410 26.70 -6.95 -22.92
CA LEU A 410 27.28 -6.72 -21.61
C LEU A 410 26.69 -7.71 -20.58
N LYS A 411 25.36 -7.84 -20.53
CA LYS A 411 24.69 -8.76 -19.59
C LYS A 411 25.12 -10.21 -19.83
N ASN A 412 25.19 -10.64 -21.09
CA ASN A 412 25.67 -11.98 -21.45
C ASN A 412 27.11 -12.23 -21.00
N THR A 413 28.02 -11.28 -21.24
CA THR A 413 29.41 -11.38 -20.80
C THR A 413 29.53 -11.51 -19.29
N ILE A 414 28.74 -10.71 -18.54
CA ILE A 414 28.76 -10.72 -17.07
C ILE A 414 28.17 -12.03 -16.55
N THR A 415 27.07 -12.52 -17.13
CA THR A 415 26.48 -13.82 -16.77
C THR A 415 27.52 -14.92 -16.91
N GLN A 416 28.14 -15.06 -18.08
CA GLN A 416 29.13 -16.11 -18.36
C GLN A 416 30.35 -16.04 -17.45
N SER A 417 30.83 -14.84 -17.10
CA SER A 417 32.03 -14.69 -16.27
C SER A 417 31.79 -14.94 -14.79
N THR A 418 30.57 -14.72 -14.28
CA THR A 418 30.32 -14.68 -12.84
C THR A 418 29.39 -15.79 -12.32
N GLU A 419 28.59 -16.45 -13.17
CA GLU A 419 27.68 -17.51 -12.71
C GLU A 419 28.42 -18.73 -12.07
N GLN A 420 29.68 -18.98 -12.45
CA GLN A 420 30.51 -20.04 -11.88
C GLN A 420 30.78 -19.88 -10.37
N TYR A 421 30.57 -18.67 -9.82
CA TYR A 421 30.77 -18.37 -8.40
C TYR A 421 29.52 -18.59 -7.55
N LEU A 422 28.37 -18.92 -8.16
CA LEU A 422 27.19 -19.32 -7.42
C LEU A 422 27.46 -20.57 -6.59
N SER A 423 26.73 -20.73 -5.49
CA SER A 423 26.66 -22.02 -4.80
C SER A 423 26.03 -23.08 -5.71
N ASP A 424 26.16 -24.38 -5.35
CA ASP A 424 25.65 -25.49 -6.17
C ASP A 424 24.15 -25.32 -6.49
N ASP A 425 23.36 -24.86 -5.53
CA ASP A 425 21.93 -24.56 -5.63
C ASP A 425 21.68 -23.04 -5.85
N GLY A 426 22.63 -22.32 -6.38
CA GLY A 426 22.55 -20.87 -6.57
C GLY A 426 21.73 -20.51 -7.81
N HIS A 427 21.14 -19.30 -7.76
CA HIS A 427 20.30 -18.77 -8.81
C HIS A 427 20.81 -17.43 -9.33
N TRP A 428 20.50 -17.14 -10.59
CA TRP A 428 20.89 -15.89 -11.25
C TRP A 428 19.67 -15.03 -11.55
N GLY A 429 19.70 -13.76 -11.15
CA GLY A 429 18.65 -12.79 -11.39
C GLY A 429 19.12 -11.61 -12.27
N SER A 430 18.32 -11.19 -13.23
CA SER A 430 18.52 -9.94 -13.97
C SER A 430 17.52 -8.88 -13.48
N ASN A 431 18.02 -7.66 -13.17
CA ASN A 431 17.18 -6.52 -12.86
C ASN A 431 16.83 -5.69 -14.11
N THR A 432 16.88 -6.28 -15.29
CA THR A 432 16.43 -5.61 -16.51
C THR A 432 14.99 -5.12 -16.39
N SER A 433 14.66 -4.00 -16.99
CA SER A 433 13.29 -3.46 -17.04
C SER A 433 12.56 -3.80 -18.33
N THR A 434 13.28 -4.21 -19.40
CA THR A 434 12.69 -4.33 -20.73
C THR A 434 13.15 -5.53 -21.55
N LEU A 435 14.34 -6.07 -21.29
CA LEU A 435 14.93 -7.12 -22.12
C LEU A 435 14.32 -8.49 -21.77
N PRO A 436 13.93 -9.30 -22.80
CA PRO A 436 13.36 -10.63 -22.57
C PRO A 436 14.28 -11.52 -21.75
N ILE A 437 13.76 -12.08 -20.67
CA ILE A 437 14.50 -12.96 -19.74
C ILE A 437 14.91 -14.25 -20.43
N THR A 438 14.05 -14.82 -21.28
CA THR A 438 14.35 -16.01 -22.08
C THR A 438 15.60 -15.82 -22.94
N GLN A 439 15.74 -14.65 -23.59
CA GLN A 439 16.91 -14.32 -24.40
C GLN A 439 18.17 -14.14 -23.54
N LEU A 440 18.07 -13.47 -22.40
CA LEU A 440 19.22 -13.29 -21.50
C LEU A 440 19.68 -14.62 -20.89
N ALA A 441 18.76 -15.53 -20.61
CA ALA A 441 19.05 -16.85 -20.07
C ALA A 441 19.86 -17.76 -21.03
N GLU A 442 19.86 -17.47 -22.34
CA GLU A 442 20.67 -18.21 -23.31
C GLU A 442 22.19 -18.11 -23.04
N ALA A 443 22.62 -17.04 -22.37
CA ALA A 443 24.03 -16.87 -22.00
C ALA A 443 24.44 -17.66 -20.75
N SER A 444 23.50 -18.17 -19.98
CA SER A 444 23.75 -18.97 -18.77
C SER A 444 23.99 -20.43 -19.11
N ALA A 445 24.92 -21.07 -18.41
CA ALA A 445 25.14 -22.51 -18.46
C ALA A 445 24.00 -23.32 -17.81
N LYS A 446 23.21 -22.66 -16.92
CA LYS A 446 22.04 -23.23 -16.22
C LYS A 446 20.82 -22.33 -16.42
N PRO A 447 20.24 -22.26 -17.64
CA PRO A 447 19.12 -21.35 -17.93
C PRO A 447 17.87 -21.62 -17.07
N GLU A 448 17.73 -22.83 -16.49
CA GLU A 448 16.69 -23.17 -15.52
C GLU A 448 16.86 -22.45 -14.17
N ASN A 449 18.08 -21.96 -13.87
CA ASN A 449 18.38 -21.20 -12.67
C ASN A 449 18.35 -19.68 -12.92
N PHE A 450 17.98 -19.25 -14.12
CA PHE A 450 17.92 -17.82 -14.51
C PHE A 450 16.51 -17.27 -14.43
N ILE A 451 16.37 -16.02 -13.91
CA ILE A 451 15.07 -15.37 -13.68
C ILE A 451 15.19 -13.84 -13.75
N GLY A 452 14.10 -13.16 -14.12
CA GLY A 452 13.98 -11.71 -13.98
C GLY A 452 13.56 -11.33 -12.56
N ILE A 453 14.23 -10.33 -11.98
CA ILE A 453 13.90 -9.74 -10.67
C ILE A 453 13.92 -8.23 -10.82
N HIS A 454 12.82 -7.69 -11.32
CA HIS A 454 12.70 -6.27 -11.64
C HIS A 454 12.32 -5.47 -10.40
N PHE A 455 13.24 -4.62 -9.95
CA PHE A 455 13.04 -3.67 -8.88
C PHE A 455 12.65 -2.29 -9.44
N PHE A 456 11.94 -1.52 -8.63
CA PHE A 456 11.50 -0.17 -8.98
C PHE A 456 12.31 0.89 -8.22
N SER A 457 12.59 2.01 -8.87
CA SER A 457 13.33 3.13 -8.28
C SER A 457 12.41 4.13 -7.58
N PRO A 458 12.77 4.62 -6.37
CA PRO A 458 13.90 4.24 -5.51
C PRO A 458 13.65 2.91 -4.79
N VAL A 459 14.62 2.00 -4.82
CA VAL A 459 14.46 0.62 -4.29
C VAL A 459 14.08 0.60 -2.80
N ASP A 460 14.58 1.53 -2.00
CA ASP A 460 14.29 1.64 -0.57
C ASP A 460 12.83 2.05 -0.26
N LYS A 461 12.11 2.61 -1.24
CA LYS A 461 10.74 3.11 -1.06
C LYS A 461 9.69 2.31 -1.80
N MET A 462 10.04 1.76 -2.96
CA MET A 462 9.09 1.02 -3.80
C MET A 462 8.81 -0.36 -3.20
N PRO A 463 7.53 -0.70 -2.95
CA PRO A 463 7.19 -1.93 -2.24
C PRO A 463 7.16 -3.18 -3.13
N LEU A 464 7.12 -3.02 -4.46
CA LEU A 464 6.91 -4.10 -5.42
C LEU A 464 8.24 -4.67 -5.93
N ILE A 465 8.22 -5.96 -6.21
CA ILE A 465 9.13 -6.65 -7.13
C ILE A 465 8.30 -7.39 -8.17
N GLU A 466 8.62 -7.19 -9.44
CA GLU A 466 8.09 -7.96 -10.56
C GLU A 466 9.06 -9.13 -10.85
N ILE A 467 8.60 -10.35 -10.68
CA ILE A 467 9.36 -11.58 -10.93
C ILE A 467 8.97 -12.12 -12.29
N ILE A 468 9.92 -12.25 -13.19
CA ILE A 468 9.67 -12.63 -14.57
C ILE A 468 10.24 -14.03 -14.85
N ALA A 469 9.36 -14.99 -15.10
CA ALA A 469 9.75 -16.34 -15.47
C ALA A 469 10.02 -16.41 -16.97
N GLY A 470 11.26 -16.71 -17.36
CA GLY A 470 11.62 -17.09 -18.72
C GLY A 470 11.11 -18.50 -19.06
N GLU A 471 11.16 -18.87 -20.33
CA GLU A 471 10.65 -20.17 -20.80
C GLU A 471 11.28 -21.39 -20.10
N LYS A 472 12.56 -21.29 -19.74
CA LYS A 472 13.29 -22.38 -19.08
C LYS A 472 13.39 -22.24 -17.56
N THR A 473 12.93 -21.13 -16.98
CA THR A 473 13.01 -20.86 -15.55
C THR A 473 12.28 -21.97 -14.77
N SER A 474 12.99 -22.65 -13.85
CA SER A 474 12.43 -23.71 -13.04
C SER A 474 11.55 -23.18 -11.89
N ASP A 475 10.64 -24.04 -11.38
CA ASP A 475 9.83 -23.74 -10.21
C ASP A 475 10.69 -23.47 -8.96
N ALA A 476 11.85 -24.11 -8.83
CA ALA A 476 12.80 -23.86 -7.75
C ALA A 476 13.35 -22.43 -7.81
N THR A 477 13.70 -21.97 -9.00
CA THR A 477 14.20 -20.62 -9.25
C THR A 477 13.13 -19.56 -9.01
N LEU A 478 11.91 -19.79 -9.47
CA LEU A 478 10.78 -18.93 -9.21
C LEU A 478 10.47 -18.83 -7.71
N ALA A 479 10.46 -19.98 -7.00
CA ALA A 479 10.24 -20.00 -5.56
C ALA A 479 11.34 -19.25 -4.81
N LYS A 480 12.61 -19.38 -5.21
CA LYS A 480 13.75 -18.65 -4.63
C LYS A 480 13.61 -17.15 -4.79
N ALA A 481 13.27 -16.67 -5.98
CA ALA A 481 13.06 -15.23 -6.24
C ALA A 481 11.86 -14.69 -5.44
N PHE A 482 10.77 -15.46 -5.35
CA PHE A 482 9.59 -15.10 -4.57
C PHE A 482 9.92 -14.99 -3.07
N ASP A 483 10.59 -16.02 -2.51
CA ASP A 483 11.00 -16.04 -1.10
C ASP A 483 11.98 -14.90 -0.78
N PHE A 484 12.92 -14.60 -1.69
CA PHE A 484 13.85 -13.49 -1.55
C PHE A 484 13.10 -12.13 -1.50
N ALA A 485 12.13 -11.91 -2.40
CA ALA A 485 11.33 -10.69 -2.39
C ALA A 485 10.59 -10.50 -1.04
N GLN A 486 9.97 -11.56 -0.52
CA GLN A 486 9.34 -11.53 0.80
C GLN A 486 10.35 -11.33 1.94
N GLN A 487 11.53 -11.96 1.86
CA GLN A 487 12.59 -11.85 2.88
C GLN A 487 13.07 -10.42 3.05
N ILE A 488 13.16 -9.65 1.96
CA ILE A 488 13.55 -8.22 1.99
C ILE A 488 12.35 -7.28 2.20
N GLY A 489 11.17 -7.82 2.57
CA GLY A 489 9.98 -7.04 2.92
C GLY A 489 9.26 -6.42 1.73
N LYS A 490 9.40 -6.98 0.53
CA LYS A 490 8.71 -6.51 -0.67
C LYS A 490 7.59 -7.46 -1.10
N THR A 491 6.62 -6.91 -1.80
CA THR A 491 5.49 -7.67 -2.37
C THR A 491 5.89 -8.20 -3.75
N PRO A 492 5.99 -9.51 -3.95
CA PRO A 492 6.27 -10.09 -5.27
C PRO A 492 4.99 -10.23 -6.10
N ILE A 493 5.05 -9.84 -7.37
CA ILE A 493 4.13 -10.31 -8.39
C ILE A 493 4.88 -11.21 -9.36
N VAL A 494 4.20 -12.17 -9.97
CA VAL A 494 4.80 -13.12 -10.89
C VAL A 494 4.18 -12.97 -12.29
N VAL A 495 5.04 -12.77 -13.28
CA VAL A 495 4.64 -12.62 -14.68
C VAL A 495 5.42 -13.58 -15.58
N ASN A 496 4.89 -13.87 -16.76
CA ASN A 496 5.60 -14.56 -17.81
C ASN A 496 6.43 -13.58 -18.65
N ASP A 497 7.50 -14.08 -19.25
CA ASP A 497 8.40 -13.29 -20.06
C ASP A 497 7.71 -12.65 -21.27
N SER A 498 8.02 -11.42 -21.50
CA SER A 498 7.56 -10.62 -22.63
C SER A 498 8.45 -9.39 -22.74
N LEU A 499 8.54 -8.78 -23.87
CA LEU A 499 9.22 -7.48 -24.02
C LEU A 499 8.55 -6.43 -23.12
N GLY A 500 9.33 -5.80 -22.21
CA GLY A 500 8.82 -4.81 -21.23
C GLY A 500 7.91 -5.41 -20.17
N PHE A 501 7.79 -6.72 -20.09
CA PHE A 501 7.02 -7.48 -19.12
C PHE A 501 5.57 -6.97 -18.96
N PHE A 502 5.08 -6.82 -17.74
CA PHE A 502 3.80 -6.18 -17.48
C PHE A 502 3.96 -4.69 -17.14
N THR A 503 4.80 -4.38 -16.16
CA THR A 503 4.81 -3.03 -15.57
C THR A 503 5.39 -1.99 -16.52
N SER A 504 6.56 -2.22 -17.12
CA SER A 504 7.19 -1.28 -18.06
C SER A 504 6.34 -1.11 -19.32
N ARG A 505 5.78 -2.19 -19.83
CA ARG A 505 4.89 -2.21 -21.01
C ARG A 505 3.65 -1.35 -20.78
N THR A 506 2.96 -1.54 -19.63
CA THR A 506 1.76 -0.77 -19.28
C THR A 506 2.10 0.70 -19.01
N PHE A 507 3.18 0.95 -18.26
CA PHE A 507 3.62 2.30 -17.92
C PHE A 507 4.00 3.13 -19.15
N SER A 508 4.66 2.53 -20.14
CA SER A 508 5.02 3.22 -21.39
C SER A 508 3.79 3.80 -22.09
N THR A 509 2.63 3.12 -22.02
CA THR A 509 1.41 3.64 -22.65
C THR A 509 0.88 4.92 -22.02
N TYR A 510 1.18 5.16 -20.75
CA TYR A 510 0.86 6.42 -20.06
C TYR A 510 1.75 7.56 -20.56
N LEU A 511 3.03 7.29 -20.72
CA LEU A 511 4.01 8.26 -21.23
C LEU A 511 3.72 8.62 -22.69
N ASP A 512 3.49 7.60 -23.51
CA ASP A 512 3.18 7.77 -24.93
C ASP A 512 1.91 8.57 -25.17
N GLU A 513 0.83 8.30 -24.40
CA GLU A 513 -0.42 9.04 -24.54
C GLU A 513 -0.29 10.49 -24.03
N GLY A 514 0.52 10.72 -22.99
CA GLY A 514 0.86 12.07 -22.53
C GLY A 514 1.63 12.88 -23.59
N ALA A 515 2.62 12.25 -24.22
CA ALA A 515 3.37 12.84 -25.32
C ALA A 515 2.47 13.11 -26.54
N LYS A 516 1.55 12.18 -26.86
CA LYS A 516 0.62 12.34 -27.97
C LYS A 516 -0.34 13.50 -27.77
N LEU A 517 -0.91 13.64 -26.59
CA LEU A 517 -1.74 14.81 -26.23
C LEU A 517 -0.97 16.11 -26.41
N LEU A 518 0.32 16.14 -26.03
CA LEU A 518 1.15 17.32 -26.23
C LEU A 518 1.38 17.64 -27.72
N VAL A 519 1.73 16.61 -28.52
CA VAL A 519 1.95 16.74 -29.97
C VAL A 519 0.66 17.10 -30.72
N GLU A 520 -0.49 16.72 -30.21
CA GLU A 520 -1.83 17.10 -30.72
C GLU A 520 -2.23 18.55 -30.39
N GLY A 521 -1.40 19.29 -29.68
CA GLY A 521 -1.64 20.71 -29.37
C GLY A 521 -2.26 20.99 -27.99
N VAL A 522 -2.50 19.96 -27.17
CA VAL A 522 -3.12 20.14 -25.86
C VAL A 522 -2.17 20.89 -24.89
N HIS A 523 -2.70 21.83 -24.16
CA HIS A 523 -1.94 22.63 -23.20
C HIS A 523 -1.24 21.77 -22.13
N PRO A 524 0.10 21.84 -21.96
CA PRO A 524 0.85 20.91 -21.11
C PRO A 524 0.43 20.91 -19.64
N VAL A 525 0.05 22.08 -19.09
CA VAL A 525 -0.48 22.17 -17.70
C VAL A 525 -1.81 21.43 -17.56
N LYS A 526 -2.66 21.46 -18.61
CA LYS A 526 -3.94 20.76 -18.64
C LYS A 526 -3.74 19.25 -18.60
N ILE A 527 -2.79 18.73 -19.40
CA ILE A 527 -2.41 17.31 -19.40
C ILE A 527 -2.00 16.85 -18.00
N GLU A 528 -1.06 17.57 -17.38
CA GLU A 528 -0.53 17.24 -16.05
C GLU A 528 -1.59 17.28 -14.94
N ASN A 529 -2.47 18.30 -14.95
CA ASN A 529 -3.47 18.46 -13.92
C ASN A 529 -4.61 17.44 -14.06
N LEU A 530 -5.05 17.15 -15.29
CA LEU A 530 -6.09 16.16 -15.52
C LEU A 530 -5.60 14.73 -15.27
N ALA A 531 -4.34 14.42 -15.57
CA ALA A 531 -3.72 13.18 -15.17
C ALA A 531 -3.77 12.98 -13.64
N LYS A 532 -3.35 14.01 -12.89
CA LYS A 532 -3.42 13.98 -11.41
C LYS A 532 -4.84 13.93 -10.88
N ALA A 533 -5.80 14.49 -11.57
CA ALA A 533 -7.22 14.45 -11.20
C ALA A 533 -7.82 13.06 -11.30
N THR A 534 -7.26 12.13 -12.11
CA THR A 534 -7.64 10.71 -12.10
C THR A 534 -7.15 9.95 -10.87
N GLY A 535 -6.25 10.54 -10.07
CA GLY A 535 -5.61 9.92 -8.92
C GLY A 535 -4.18 9.43 -9.17
N MET A 536 -3.64 9.59 -10.37
CA MET A 536 -2.21 9.37 -10.63
C MET A 536 -1.37 10.32 -9.80
N ALA A 537 -0.32 9.81 -9.17
CA ALA A 537 0.52 10.60 -8.27
C ALA A 537 1.28 11.70 -9.01
N VAL A 538 1.66 11.44 -10.26
CA VAL A 538 2.48 12.30 -11.11
C VAL A 538 1.89 12.32 -12.52
N GLY A 539 1.91 13.47 -13.17
CA GLY A 539 1.48 13.58 -14.56
C GLY A 539 2.50 12.95 -15.54
N PRO A 540 2.09 12.64 -16.78
CA PRO A 540 2.91 11.88 -17.72
C PRO A 540 4.19 12.60 -18.14
N LEU A 541 4.14 13.92 -18.33
CA LEU A 541 5.33 14.70 -18.73
C LEU A 541 6.34 14.78 -17.59
N GLN A 542 5.87 15.02 -16.36
CA GLN A 542 6.75 15.05 -15.20
C GLN A 542 7.43 13.71 -14.95
N VAL A 543 6.67 12.61 -15.01
CA VAL A 543 7.26 11.29 -14.73
C VAL A 543 8.20 10.83 -15.85
N GLN A 544 7.96 11.24 -17.08
CA GLN A 544 8.88 11.03 -18.20
C GLN A 544 10.24 11.72 -17.96
N ASP A 545 10.22 12.95 -17.44
CA ASP A 545 11.47 13.63 -17.05
C ASP A 545 12.21 12.91 -15.91
N GLU A 546 11.48 12.43 -14.92
CA GLU A 546 12.04 11.71 -13.76
C GLU A 546 12.64 10.35 -14.15
N THR A 547 12.05 9.67 -15.14
CA THR A 547 12.57 8.41 -15.71
C THR A 547 13.60 8.63 -16.82
N SER A 548 13.71 9.85 -17.34
CA SER A 548 14.62 10.31 -18.39
C SER A 548 14.17 9.97 -19.82
N LEU A 549 14.00 11.00 -20.64
CA LEU A 549 13.80 10.89 -22.09
C LEU A 549 14.99 10.18 -22.77
N GLU A 550 16.19 10.41 -22.25
CA GLU A 550 17.42 9.75 -22.73
C GLU A 550 17.38 8.22 -22.51
N LEU A 551 16.76 7.76 -21.42
CA LEU A 551 16.52 6.33 -21.20
C LEU A 551 15.56 5.78 -22.25
N SER A 552 14.46 6.50 -22.52
CA SER A 552 13.50 6.09 -23.55
C SER A 552 14.13 6.01 -24.94
N ARG A 553 15.05 6.93 -25.27
CA ARG A 553 15.82 6.88 -26.52
C ARG A 553 16.67 5.61 -26.60
N LYS A 554 17.42 5.28 -25.54
CA LYS A 554 18.25 4.07 -25.48
C LYS A 554 17.45 2.78 -25.57
N VAL A 555 16.29 2.72 -24.90
CA VAL A 555 15.37 1.59 -24.98
C VAL A 555 14.85 1.43 -26.42
N SER A 556 14.42 2.51 -27.08
CA SER A 556 13.96 2.49 -28.46
C SER A 556 15.05 2.03 -29.44
N GLU A 557 16.29 2.50 -29.26
CA GLU A 557 17.43 2.07 -30.05
C GLU A 557 17.73 0.57 -29.87
N THR A 558 17.66 0.08 -28.64
CA THR A 558 17.84 -1.34 -28.31
C THR A 558 16.77 -2.19 -28.98
N TRP A 559 15.50 -1.78 -28.91
CA TRP A 559 14.40 -2.49 -29.57
C TRP A 559 14.49 -2.46 -31.08
N ALA A 560 14.86 -1.31 -31.65
CA ALA A 560 15.09 -1.22 -33.10
C ALA A 560 16.22 -2.16 -33.59
N ALA A 561 17.30 -2.30 -32.79
CA ALA A 561 18.36 -3.26 -33.09
C ALA A 561 17.90 -4.72 -33.01
N MET A 562 16.83 -5.01 -32.24
CA MET A 562 16.16 -6.32 -32.17
C MET A 562 15.10 -6.50 -33.27
N GLY A 563 14.95 -5.54 -34.18
CA GLY A 563 13.92 -5.58 -35.26
C GLY A 563 12.51 -5.26 -34.75
N ILE A 564 12.39 -4.67 -33.55
CA ILE A 564 11.11 -4.34 -32.93
C ILE A 564 10.84 -2.86 -33.14
N VAL A 565 9.87 -2.55 -33.97
CA VAL A 565 9.44 -1.18 -34.25
C VAL A 565 7.95 -1.07 -33.95
N ASP A 566 7.57 -0.06 -33.19
CA ASP A 566 6.17 0.36 -32.95
C ASP A 566 5.23 -0.70 -32.33
N LYS A 567 5.75 -1.63 -31.51
CA LYS A 567 4.96 -2.77 -31.02
C LYS A 567 3.83 -2.40 -30.05
N TRP A 568 3.96 -1.32 -29.25
CA TRP A 568 2.97 -0.94 -28.23
C TRP A 568 2.61 0.53 -28.18
N GLY A 569 3.41 1.40 -28.81
CA GLY A 569 3.24 2.83 -28.78
C GLY A 569 3.01 3.43 -30.14
N ASP A 570 2.85 4.75 -30.17
CA ASP A 570 2.97 5.56 -31.37
C ASP A 570 4.45 5.89 -31.59
N GLY A 571 5.16 5.00 -32.23
CA GLY A 571 6.60 5.17 -32.48
C GLY A 571 6.94 6.45 -33.26
N GLU A 572 6.01 6.99 -34.03
CA GLU A 572 6.17 8.29 -34.70
C GLU A 572 6.21 9.42 -33.68
N THR A 573 5.25 9.45 -32.75
CA THR A 573 5.22 10.43 -31.64
C THR A 573 6.50 10.35 -30.82
N GLN A 574 6.93 9.15 -30.45
CA GLN A 574 8.14 8.95 -29.67
C GLN A 574 9.40 9.42 -30.40
N ARG A 575 9.57 9.09 -31.69
CA ARG A 575 10.69 9.58 -32.53
C ARG A 575 10.69 11.11 -32.63
N ARG A 576 9.51 11.71 -32.83
CA ARG A 576 9.36 13.17 -32.83
C ARG A 576 9.79 13.78 -31.49
N MET A 577 9.32 13.22 -30.34
CA MET A 577 9.69 13.73 -29.02
C MET A 577 11.19 13.61 -28.75
N ILE A 578 11.83 12.48 -29.13
CA ILE A 578 13.28 12.30 -29.02
C ILE A 578 14.02 13.35 -29.85
N LYS A 579 13.59 13.56 -31.09
CA LYS A 579 14.19 14.57 -31.96
C LYS A 579 14.05 15.98 -31.37
N ASP A 580 12.83 16.42 -31.12
CA ASP A 580 12.53 17.77 -30.70
C ASP A 580 13.13 18.11 -29.32
N MET A 581 13.05 17.17 -28.36
CA MET A 581 13.52 17.41 -27.00
C MET A 581 15.03 17.18 -26.84
N ILE A 582 15.53 16.05 -27.30
CA ILE A 582 16.94 15.65 -27.06
C ILE A 582 17.85 16.24 -28.13
N THR A 583 17.56 15.98 -29.43
CA THR A 583 18.46 16.33 -30.53
C THR A 583 18.50 17.82 -30.77
N ASP A 584 17.33 18.45 -30.86
CA ASP A 584 17.22 19.87 -31.25
C ASP A 584 17.38 20.82 -30.05
N ASN A 585 16.98 20.40 -28.83
CA ASN A 585 16.97 21.27 -27.66
C ASN A 585 17.86 20.79 -26.48
N GLY A 586 18.54 19.63 -26.58
CA GLY A 586 19.45 19.14 -25.55
C GLY A 586 18.77 18.76 -24.22
N ARG A 587 17.47 18.41 -24.25
CA ARG A 587 16.63 18.20 -23.08
C ARG A 587 16.33 16.72 -22.85
N GLY A 588 17.26 16.01 -22.22
CA GLY A 588 17.16 14.57 -22.02
C GLY A 588 16.42 14.13 -20.75
N GLY A 589 15.87 15.05 -19.99
CA GLY A 589 15.19 14.80 -18.71
C GLY A 589 15.92 15.42 -17.50
N ARG A 590 15.42 15.20 -16.31
CA ARG A 590 15.86 15.87 -15.07
C ARG A 590 17.38 15.87 -14.85
N HIS A 591 18.06 14.78 -15.18
CA HIS A 591 19.51 14.62 -14.96
C HIS A 591 20.36 14.98 -16.19
N HIS A 592 19.72 15.48 -17.26
CA HIS A 592 20.34 15.77 -18.54
C HIS A 592 20.00 17.19 -19.03
N GLY A 593 20.12 18.18 -18.14
CA GLY A 593 19.89 19.60 -18.47
C GLY A 593 18.43 20.05 -18.46
N GLY A 594 17.50 19.21 -17.95
CA GLY A 594 16.06 19.40 -18.01
C GLY A 594 15.40 18.56 -19.08
N GLY A 595 14.09 18.54 -19.10
CA GLY A 595 13.25 17.85 -20.04
C GLY A 595 12.01 18.69 -20.37
N TYR A 596 10.82 18.17 -20.14
CA TYR A 596 9.58 18.96 -20.18
C TYR A 596 9.51 20.04 -19.11
N TYR A 597 10.36 19.90 -18.08
CA TYR A 597 10.47 20.85 -16.98
C TYR A 597 11.87 21.44 -16.88
N ASP A 598 11.91 22.67 -16.40
CA ASP A 598 13.10 23.31 -15.85
C ASP A 598 13.15 23.00 -14.34
N TYR A 599 14.34 22.64 -13.86
CA TYR A 599 14.60 22.31 -12.45
C TYR A 599 15.49 23.40 -11.84
N HIS A 600 14.97 24.10 -10.83
CA HIS A 600 15.64 25.23 -10.22
C HIS A 600 16.50 24.82 -9.02
N ALA A 601 17.49 25.66 -8.69
CA ALA A 601 18.44 25.39 -7.60
C ALA A 601 17.78 25.32 -6.21
N ASP A 602 16.63 25.96 -6.02
CA ASP A 602 15.82 25.92 -4.80
C ASP A 602 14.97 24.64 -4.67
N GLY A 603 15.06 23.75 -5.64
CA GLY A 603 14.30 22.51 -5.70
C GLY A 603 12.89 22.64 -6.30
N SER A 604 12.48 23.83 -6.70
CA SER A 604 11.25 24.06 -7.45
C SER A 604 11.41 23.65 -8.92
N LYS A 605 10.31 23.50 -9.62
CA LYS A 605 10.29 23.20 -11.06
C LYS A 605 9.15 23.94 -11.75
N SER A 606 9.34 24.26 -13.01
CA SER A 606 8.32 24.84 -13.89
C SER A 606 8.31 24.12 -15.23
N ILE A 607 7.16 24.09 -15.91
CA ILE A 607 7.10 23.59 -17.28
C ILE A 607 8.02 24.46 -18.14
N TRP A 608 8.84 23.84 -18.98
CA TRP A 608 9.71 24.53 -19.90
C TRP A 608 8.92 25.35 -20.91
N PRO A 609 9.18 26.66 -21.06
CA PRO A 609 8.43 27.53 -21.98
C PRO A 609 8.44 27.07 -23.42
N GLY A 610 9.53 26.46 -23.90
CA GLY A 610 9.63 25.93 -25.25
C GLY A 610 8.57 24.87 -25.60
N LEU A 611 7.92 24.21 -24.63
CA LEU A 611 6.82 23.30 -24.93
C LEU A 611 5.60 24.02 -25.52
N PHE A 612 5.35 25.26 -25.06
CA PHE A 612 4.25 26.07 -25.58
C PHE A 612 4.54 26.53 -27.01
N GLU A 613 5.79 26.87 -27.31
CA GLU A 613 6.21 27.28 -28.64
C GLU A 613 6.23 26.12 -29.66
N LEU A 614 6.61 24.91 -29.17
CA LEU A 614 6.76 23.75 -30.06
C LEU A 614 5.45 23.02 -30.34
N TYR A 615 4.53 22.98 -29.37
CA TYR A 615 3.40 22.06 -29.43
C TYR A 615 2.04 22.69 -29.14
N TYR A 616 1.95 23.72 -28.28
CA TYR A 616 0.64 24.23 -27.87
C TYR A 616 -0.07 24.95 -29.00
N ASP A 617 -1.33 24.56 -29.25
CA ASP A 617 -2.22 25.19 -30.22
C ASP A 617 -3.53 25.55 -29.49
N ASP A 618 -3.82 26.87 -29.36
CA ASP A 618 -4.99 27.39 -28.68
C ASP A 618 -6.32 27.11 -29.39
N SER A 619 -6.24 26.70 -30.66
CA SER A 619 -7.41 26.26 -31.45
C SER A 619 -7.83 24.83 -31.16
N VAL A 620 -6.98 24.03 -30.47
CA VAL A 620 -7.23 22.63 -30.16
C VAL A 620 -8.03 22.49 -28.87
N GLU A 621 -9.29 22.10 -29.01
CA GLU A 621 -10.17 21.80 -27.88
C GLU A 621 -10.35 20.29 -27.72
N VAL A 622 -9.82 19.73 -26.62
CA VAL A 622 -10.10 18.36 -26.18
C VAL A 622 -10.86 18.40 -24.86
N VAL A 623 -11.96 17.66 -24.80
CA VAL A 623 -12.80 17.57 -23.59
C VAL A 623 -11.98 17.01 -22.43
N ASP A 624 -12.08 17.60 -21.25
CA ASP A 624 -11.32 17.18 -20.06
C ASP A 624 -11.46 15.69 -19.74
N ARG A 625 -12.68 15.18 -19.85
CA ARG A 625 -12.97 13.76 -19.67
C ARG A 625 -12.21 12.87 -20.66
N ASP A 626 -12.09 13.29 -21.91
CA ASP A 626 -11.36 12.53 -22.91
C ASP A 626 -9.87 12.45 -22.59
N ILE A 627 -9.28 13.55 -22.10
CA ILE A 627 -7.87 13.55 -21.67
C ILE A 627 -7.67 12.57 -20.50
N GLN A 628 -8.56 12.63 -19.51
CA GLN A 628 -8.52 11.72 -18.36
C GLN A 628 -8.69 10.26 -18.78
N ASP A 629 -9.71 9.99 -19.60
CA ASP A 629 -10.01 8.62 -20.05
C ASP A 629 -8.92 8.09 -20.98
N ARG A 630 -8.35 8.90 -21.87
CA ARG A 630 -7.22 8.51 -22.72
C ARG A 630 -6.04 8.02 -21.88
N LEU A 631 -5.62 8.79 -20.86
CA LEU A 631 -4.51 8.45 -19.99
C LEU A 631 -4.79 7.20 -19.15
N MET A 632 -6.01 6.99 -18.68
CA MET A 632 -6.41 5.82 -17.91
C MET A 632 -6.61 4.58 -18.78
N PHE A 633 -7.42 4.70 -19.82
CA PHE A 633 -7.81 3.55 -20.66
C PHE A 633 -6.61 2.95 -21.40
N ARG A 634 -5.62 3.74 -21.79
CA ARG A 634 -4.39 3.19 -22.39
C ARG A 634 -3.70 2.19 -21.47
N GLN A 635 -3.54 2.53 -20.20
CA GLN A 635 -2.93 1.65 -19.23
C GLN A 635 -3.81 0.43 -18.91
N VAL A 636 -5.12 0.65 -18.74
CA VAL A 636 -6.11 -0.41 -18.47
C VAL A 636 -6.14 -1.41 -19.63
N ILE A 637 -6.27 -0.93 -20.87
CA ILE A 637 -6.30 -1.76 -22.08
C ILE A 637 -5.02 -2.59 -22.20
N GLU A 638 -3.85 -1.98 -21.95
CA GLU A 638 -2.58 -2.72 -22.05
C GLU A 638 -2.44 -3.76 -20.94
N THR A 639 -2.89 -3.46 -19.72
CA THR A 639 -2.97 -4.44 -18.62
C THR A 639 -3.86 -5.63 -18.99
N LEU A 640 -5.03 -5.35 -19.58
CA LEU A 640 -5.95 -6.41 -20.03
C LEU A 640 -5.35 -7.25 -21.16
N LYS A 641 -4.58 -6.64 -22.08
CA LYS A 641 -3.83 -7.37 -23.10
C LYS A 641 -2.74 -8.26 -22.49
N CYS A 642 -2.02 -7.77 -21.46
CA CYS A 642 -1.07 -8.59 -20.72
C CYS A 642 -1.75 -9.80 -20.07
N TYR A 643 -2.95 -9.61 -19.53
CA TYR A 643 -3.73 -10.71 -18.96
C TYR A 643 -4.27 -11.66 -20.03
N GLN A 644 -4.82 -11.14 -21.11
CA GLN A 644 -5.35 -11.93 -22.23
C GLN A 644 -4.27 -12.79 -22.92
N THR A 645 -3.03 -12.27 -23.02
CA THR A 645 -1.90 -12.97 -23.67
C THR A 645 -1.09 -13.83 -22.70
N GLY A 646 -1.49 -13.92 -21.43
CA GLY A 646 -0.83 -14.75 -20.42
C GLY A 646 0.47 -14.17 -19.88
N VAL A 647 0.80 -12.90 -20.13
CA VAL A 647 1.92 -12.22 -19.46
C VAL A 647 1.62 -12.08 -17.98
N LEU A 648 0.43 -11.58 -17.62
CA LEU A 648 -0.10 -11.64 -16.27
C LEU A 648 -0.71 -13.02 -15.99
N ARG A 649 -0.31 -13.62 -14.87
CA ARG A 649 -0.77 -14.95 -14.44
C ARG A 649 -2.06 -14.90 -13.63
N SER A 650 -2.33 -13.79 -12.95
CA SER A 650 -3.53 -13.61 -12.12
C SER A 650 -4.03 -12.18 -12.13
N VAL A 651 -5.30 -12.02 -11.79
CA VAL A 651 -5.92 -10.69 -11.57
C VAL A 651 -5.27 -9.96 -10.40
N ALA A 652 -4.90 -10.71 -9.35
CA ALA A 652 -4.25 -10.16 -8.17
C ALA A 652 -2.87 -9.54 -8.52
N ASP A 653 -2.03 -10.26 -9.28
CA ASP A 653 -0.73 -9.74 -9.75
C ASP A 653 -0.92 -8.48 -10.60
N GLY A 654 -1.96 -8.44 -11.48
CA GLY A 654 -2.28 -7.28 -12.30
C GLY A 654 -2.72 -6.06 -11.49
N ASN A 655 -3.60 -6.24 -10.53
CA ASN A 655 -4.10 -5.14 -9.69
C ASN A 655 -3.02 -4.61 -8.74
N ILE A 656 -2.36 -5.47 -8.00
CA ILE A 656 -1.29 -5.09 -7.05
C ILE A 656 -0.09 -4.49 -7.82
N GLY A 657 0.31 -5.12 -8.94
CA GLY A 657 1.40 -4.62 -9.77
C GLY A 657 1.11 -3.25 -10.36
N SER A 658 -0.11 -2.99 -10.84
CA SER A 658 -0.48 -1.68 -11.34
C SER A 658 -0.43 -0.58 -10.27
N ILE A 659 -0.87 -0.86 -9.05
CA ILE A 659 -0.87 0.13 -7.95
C ILE A 659 0.55 0.33 -7.41
N MET A 660 1.23 -0.75 -7.03
CA MET A 660 2.49 -0.67 -6.30
C MET A 660 3.70 -0.44 -7.20
N GLY A 661 3.62 -0.83 -8.49
CA GLY A 661 4.71 -0.70 -9.47
C GLY A 661 4.64 0.57 -10.29
N ILE A 662 3.48 0.90 -10.82
CA ILE A 662 3.31 2.01 -11.78
C ILE A 662 2.34 3.10 -11.33
N GLY A 663 1.87 3.04 -10.09
CA GLY A 663 1.15 4.14 -9.46
C GLY A 663 -0.32 4.28 -9.89
N ALA A 664 -0.97 3.19 -10.30
CA ALA A 664 -2.42 3.18 -10.55
C ALA A 664 -3.17 3.72 -9.32
N PRO A 665 -4.24 4.51 -9.52
CA PRO A 665 -4.97 5.11 -8.41
C PRO A 665 -5.58 4.07 -7.47
N ALA A 666 -5.28 4.15 -6.18
CA ALA A 666 -5.68 3.16 -5.17
C ALA A 666 -7.20 2.94 -5.10
N HIS A 667 -8.00 4.01 -5.31
CA HIS A 667 -9.47 3.96 -5.27
C HIS A 667 -10.08 3.08 -6.37
N THR A 668 -9.33 2.80 -7.45
CA THR A 668 -9.76 1.92 -8.53
C THR A 668 -9.62 0.44 -8.18
N GLY A 669 -8.80 0.10 -7.18
CA GLY A 669 -8.41 -1.27 -6.86
C GLY A 669 -7.44 -1.89 -7.87
N GLY A 670 -6.83 -1.09 -8.74
CA GLY A 670 -5.96 -1.53 -9.83
C GLY A 670 -6.68 -1.57 -11.18
N PHE A 671 -5.91 -1.75 -12.26
CA PHE A 671 -6.42 -1.57 -13.61
C PHE A 671 -7.43 -2.64 -14.05
N ILE A 672 -7.32 -3.87 -13.57
CA ILE A 672 -8.32 -4.90 -13.89
C ILE A 672 -9.57 -4.70 -13.03
N GLN A 673 -9.43 -4.39 -11.75
CA GLN A 673 -10.56 -4.10 -10.86
C GLN A 673 -11.31 -2.82 -11.29
N PHE A 674 -10.63 -1.86 -11.88
CA PHE A 674 -11.25 -0.69 -12.51
C PHE A 674 -12.34 -1.08 -13.51
N VAL A 675 -12.09 -2.09 -14.36
CA VAL A 675 -13.06 -2.55 -15.36
C VAL A 675 -14.28 -3.19 -14.71
N ASN A 676 -14.10 -4.00 -13.66
CA ASN A 676 -15.20 -4.54 -12.87
C ASN A 676 -16.11 -3.43 -12.32
N SER A 677 -15.53 -2.37 -11.80
CA SER A 677 -16.25 -1.25 -11.19
C SER A 677 -16.88 -0.30 -12.23
N TYR A 678 -16.21 -0.12 -13.36
CA TYR A 678 -16.70 0.72 -14.46
C TYR A 678 -17.94 0.08 -15.12
N GLY A 679 -17.99 -1.26 -15.10
CA GLY A 679 -18.99 -2.07 -15.77
C GLY A 679 -18.62 -2.39 -17.22
N PHE A 680 -18.70 -3.66 -17.60
CA PHE A 680 -18.21 -4.14 -18.91
C PHE A 680 -18.86 -3.43 -20.11
N SER A 681 -20.18 -3.28 -20.10
CA SER A 681 -20.89 -2.62 -21.20
C SER A 681 -20.49 -1.15 -21.36
N ALA A 682 -20.39 -0.43 -20.24
CA ALA A 682 -19.97 0.98 -20.25
C ALA A 682 -18.50 1.13 -20.67
N PHE A 683 -17.63 0.19 -20.24
CA PHE A 683 -16.22 0.19 -20.61
C PHE A 683 -16.04 -0.09 -22.12
N ILE A 684 -16.77 -1.06 -22.68
CA ILE A 684 -16.75 -1.38 -24.12
C ILE A 684 -17.21 -0.17 -24.92
N GLN A 685 -18.37 0.42 -24.56
CA GLN A 685 -18.89 1.62 -25.22
C GLN A 685 -17.85 2.75 -25.22
N ARG A 686 -17.22 2.99 -24.07
CA ARG A 686 -16.23 4.06 -23.95
C ARG A 686 -14.97 3.78 -24.77
N CYS A 687 -14.53 2.54 -24.86
CA CYS A 687 -13.46 2.13 -25.76
C CYS A 687 -13.80 2.42 -27.21
N ASP A 688 -15.03 2.11 -27.64
CA ASP A 688 -15.48 2.36 -29.02
C ASP A 688 -15.52 3.86 -29.33
N GLU A 689 -16.02 4.70 -28.40
CA GLU A 689 -15.99 6.17 -28.52
C GLU A 689 -14.56 6.69 -28.68
N LEU A 690 -13.65 6.27 -27.79
CA LEU A 690 -12.24 6.67 -27.83
C LEU A 690 -11.52 6.15 -29.08
N SER A 691 -11.84 4.93 -29.52
CA SER A 691 -11.25 4.35 -30.72
C SER A 691 -11.68 5.10 -31.98
N ALA A 692 -12.96 5.47 -32.08
CA ALA A 692 -13.47 6.26 -33.19
C ALA A 692 -12.86 7.66 -33.26
N ALA A 693 -12.63 8.30 -32.10
CA ALA A 693 -12.10 9.66 -32.05
C ALA A 693 -10.56 9.72 -32.13
N TYR A 694 -9.86 8.76 -31.51
CA TYR A 694 -8.41 8.84 -31.28
C TYR A 694 -7.62 7.63 -31.81
N GLY A 695 -8.29 6.65 -32.43
CA GLY A 695 -7.65 5.56 -33.15
C GLY A 695 -7.61 4.21 -32.40
N ALA A 696 -7.22 3.19 -33.14
CA ALA A 696 -7.33 1.76 -32.78
C ALA A 696 -6.59 1.34 -31.49
N ARG A 697 -5.70 2.18 -30.96
CA ARG A 697 -5.02 1.90 -29.67
C ARG A 697 -5.98 1.81 -28.47
N PHE A 698 -7.21 2.32 -28.65
CA PHE A 698 -8.31 2.24 -27.66
C PHE A 698 -9.28 1.09 -27.90
N ASN A 699 -9.03 0.23 -28.92
CA ASN A 699 -9.89 -0.94 -29.16
C ASN A 699 -10.00 -1.79 -27.89
N CYS A 700 -11.25 -2.12 -27.52
CA CYS A 700 -11.52 -2.94 -26.36
C CYS A 700 -10.94 -4.36 -26.53
N PRO A 701 -10.14 -4.87 -25.58
CA PRO A 701 -9.64 -6.24 -25.61
C PRO A 701 -10.77 -7.27 -25.60
N GLU A 702 -10.58 -8.37 -26.35
CA GLU A 702 -11.59 -9.39 -26.52
C GLU A 702 -12.03 -10.06 -25.21
N ILE A 703 -11.11 -10.20 -24.24
CA ILE A 703 -11.41 -10.77 -22.93
C ILE A 703 -12.50 -9.98 -22.18
N VAL A 704 -12.60 -8.66 -22.38
CA VAL A 704 -13.65 -7.84 -21.75
C VAL A 704 -15.01 -8.16 -22.37
N LYS A 705 -15.08 -8.36 -23.70
CA LYS A 705 -16.33 -8.75 -24.39
C LYS A 705 -16.79 -10.13 -23.95
N GLN A 706 -15.83 -11.07 -23.76
CA GLN A 706 -16.13 -12.41 -23.23
C GLN A 706 -16.69 -12.32 -21.81
N ARG A 707 -16.12 -11.50 -20.94
CA ARG A 707 -16.63 -11.27 -19.57
C ARG A 707 -17.99 -10.59 -19.58
N ALA A 708 -18.22 -9.63 -20.48
CA ALA A 708 -19.53 -9.01 -20.67
C ALA A 708 -20.61 -10.04 -21.06
N ALA A 709 -20.25 -10.99 -21.93
CA ALA A 709 -21.17 -12.04 -22.37
C ALA A 709 -21.48 -13.10 -21.28
N SER A 710 -20.47 -13.46 -20.46
CA SER A 710 -20.67 -14.43 -19.36
C SER A 710 -21.27 -13.81 -18.09
N GLY A 711 -21.14 -12.51 -17.90
CA GLY A 711 -21.50 -11.81 -16.65
C GLY A 711 -20.53 -12.06 -15.49
N GLU A 712 -19.42 -12.77 -15.72
CA GLU A 712 -18.43 -13.08 -14.69
C GLU A 712 -17.41 -11.94 -14.52
N LEU A 713 -17.21 -11.50 -13.29
CA LEU A 713 -16.15 -10.52 -12.95
C LEU A 713 -14.75 -11.11 -13.14
N PHE A 714 -13.77 -10.25 -13.34
CA PHE A 714 -12.37 -10.60 -13.16
C PHE A 714 -12.11 -10.85 -11.67
N ALA A 715 -11.73 -12.07 -11.26
CA ALA A 715 -11.54 -12.50 -9.88
C ALA A 715 -10.11 -12.99 -9.60
#